data_79774d6f04b72d150aa8c2cce15346cb
#
_entry.id   79774d6f04b72d150aa8c2cce15346cb
#
_cell.length_a   1.000
_cell.length_b   1.000
_cell.length_c   1.000
_cell.angle_alpha   90.00
_cell.angle_beta   90.00
_cell.angle_gamma   90.00
#
_symmetry.space_group_name_H-M   'P 1'
#
loop_
_entity.id
_entity.type
_entity.pdbx_description
1 polymer ?
#
loop_
_entity_poly.entity_id
_entity_poly.type
_entity_poly.pdbx_seq_one_letter_code
_entity_poly.pdbx_strand_id
1 'polypeptide(L)'
;MGAYCPCHLLNEADYEMVKTDVLQKSIEGLRKEKISFVGVLYAGLMLTDEGPKVLEFNCRFGDPETQVILPLLKSDLFTIMKACCDGTLDQIQIEWHEGVFAAGVILASRGYPASSSKGQVIVGTDDVISKKDYFIFHSGTDLSPQGQLLTNGGRVLIVVNIARSLALAAARATQAAKKISFDGKQMRLDIAHKGISRSILHHGGLTYKNSGVDIEAGDSLVTAIKPASSTTTRSGTLGSIGGFGGIFDIKAAGYKDPLLVSGTDGVGTKLKVAFECNKHDTVGIDLVAMCVNDVLAHGAEPLFFLDYFACGKLDVNVAATVINGVSEGCKRAGCSLIGGETAEMPDMYPAGEYDLAGFAVGAVEKNNLLPCTDSIKQGDIVIGLPSSGIHSNGFSLVRKVLQIANVHYSDIAPFSETGKTIGEELLEPTKIYVKTVIPVLKSNLIKGFAHITGGGLVENIPRILPQNVKVTLDAATWKILPIFGWLAAVGGISQKEMLRTFNCGIGAVLICAEKDKDKVLQMLREENPVVIGNIDSHYNKQLKVEVKNFEKSIEVEMRKYVPHIVSKLATPLKRVGVLISGSGTNLQSLINATQDPTQHIGAEIVLVISNKPNVEGLKRAERAGIKTVVIQHSEYKSREAFDSAMNVELNAAGVEIICLAGFMRILSAQFVNRWKGALINVHPSLLPSFKGAQAHKDVLAAGVRVSGCTVHFVEVDIDSGAIIEQESVPVLPNDTVDILQERVKTAEHRAFPRALKHLATGRLQLQQDGKIQWKY
;
A
#
# COMPACT_ATOMS: atom_id res chain seq x y z
N MET A 1 -39.06 -29.24 15.62
CA MET A 1 -39.93 -28.06 15.62
C MET A 1 -39.26 -26.93 16.37
N GLY A 2 -39.68 -25.69 16.13
CA GLY A 2 -39.21 -24.46 16.75
C GLY A 2 -39.79 -23.28 16.02
N ALA A 3 -39.57 -22.08 16.53
CA ALA A 3 -40.03 -20.83 15.97
C ALA A 3 -38.98 -19.75 16.13
N TYR A 4 -39.11 -18.66 15.38
CA TYR A 4 -38.29 -17.45 15.55
C TYR A 4 -39.10 -16.21 15.17
N CYS A 5 -38.72 -15.08 15.75
CA CYS A 5 -39.35 -13.78 15.53
C CYS A 5 -38.32 -12.65 15.63
N PRO A 6 -38.41 -11.58 14.80
CA PRO A 6 -39.29 -11.41 13.65
C PRO A 6 -38.93 -12.33 12.48
N CYS A 7 -39.92 -12.60 11.62
CA CYS A 7 -39.75 -13.45 10.44
C CYS A 7 -39.50 -12.59 9.20
N HIS A 8 -38.29 -12.65 8.63
CA HIS A 8 -37.90 -11.91 7.42
C HIS A 8 -38.06 -12.75 6.13
N LEU A 9 -38.98 -13.69 6.10
CA LEU A 9 -39.24 -14.50 4.90
C LEU A 9 -40.20 -13.82 3.91
N LEU A 10 -41.07 -12.92 4.40
CA LEU A 10 -41.97 -12.13 3.57
C LEU A 10 -41.21 -10.89 3.02
N ASN A 11 -41.41 -10.61 1.74
CA ASN A 11 -41.11 -9.30 1.18
C ASN A 11 -42.23 -8.32 1.53
N GLU A 12 -42.07 -7.05 1.23
CA GLU A 12 -43.02 -5.99 1.56
C GLU A 12 -44.40 -6.20 0.86
N ALA A 13 -44.37 -6.66 -0.39
CA ALA A 13 -45.59 -6.93 -1.16
C ALA A 13 -46.40 -8.12 -0.57
N ASP A 14 -45.69 -9.21 -0.23
CA ASP A 14 -46.33 -10.38 0.42
C ASP A 14 -46.88 -10.01 1.81
N TYR A 15 -46.15 -9.17 2.55
CA TYR A 15 -46.58 -8.70 3.86
C TYR A 15 -47.90 -7.89 3.77
N GLU A 16 -47.96 -6.92 2.87
CA GLU A 16 -49.18 -6.13 2.65
C GLU A 16 -50.35 -7.01 2.11
N MET A 17 -50.05 -7.99 1.25
CA MET A 17 -51.08 -8.97 0.81
C MET A 17 -51.61 -9.76 2.00
N VAL A 18 -50.77 -10.27 2.88
CA VAL A 18 -51.23 -11.00 4.07
C VAL A 18 -52.08 -10.10 4.96
N LYS A 19 -51.70 -8.88 5.18
CA LYS A 19 -52.38 -7.90 6.00
C LYS A 19 -53.77 -7.59 5.44
N THR A 20 -53.84 -7.28 4.15
CA THR A 20 -55.10 -6.86 3.50
C THR A 20 -56.01 -8.04 3.11
N ASP A 21 -55.44 -9.04 2.41
CA ASP A 21 -56.25 -10.11 1.79
C ASP A 21 -56.48 -11.29 2.71
N VAL A 22 -55.67 -11.49 3.73
CA VAL A 22 -55.86 -12.57 4.70
C VAL A 22 -56.43 -12.01 5.99
N LEU A 23 -55.73 -11.13 6.71
CA LEU A 23 -56.15 -10.74 8.06
C LEU A 23 -57.35 -9.79 8.04
N GLN A 24 -57.31 -8.72 7.25
CA GLN A 24 -58.39 -7.73 7.20
C GLN A 24 -59.67 -8.33 6.63
N LYS A 25 -59.56 -9.06 5.50
CA LYS A 25 -60.75 -9.73 4.92
C LYS A 25 -61.35 -10.77 5.85
N SER A 26 -60.56 -11.48 6.65
CA SER A 26 -61.05 -12.42 7.64
C SER A 26 -61.87 -11.73 8.73
N ILE A 27 -61.40 -10.62 9.27
CA ILE A 27 -62.12 -9.82 10.26
C ILE A 27 -63.40 -9.22 9.66
N GLU A 28 -63.34 -8.70 8.44
CA GLU A 28 -64.50 -8.18 7.72
C GLU A 28 -65.59 -9.29 7.44
N GLY A 29 -65.11 -10.50 7.08
CA GLY A 29 -65.94 -11.67 6.91
C GLY A 29 -66.69 -12.04 8.18
N LEU A 30 -65.98 -12.10 9.32
CA LEU A 30 -66.58 -12.34 10.61
C LEU A 30 -67.66 -11.29 10.94
N ARG A 31 -67.40 -10.02 10.67
CA ARG A 31 -68.43 -8.94 10.86
C ARG A 31 -69.66 -9.09 9.96
N LYS A 32 -69.47 -9.47 8.70
CA LYS A 32 -70.54 -9.71 7.74
C LYS A 32 -71.42 -10.86 8.20
N GLU A 33 -70.88 -11.93 8.74
CA GLU A 33 -71.56 -13.07 9.32
C GLU A 33 -72.13 -12.76 10.72
N LYS A 34 -71.96 -11.50 11.21
CA LYS A 34 -72.43 -11.07 12.54
C LYS A 34 -71.82 -11.87 13.70
N ILE A 35 -70.64 -12.37 13.51
CA ILE A 35 -69.81 -13.05 14.52
C ILE A 35 -68.98 -12.01 15.28
N SER A 36 -69.30 -11.88 16.58
CA SER A 36 -68.41 -11.05 17.44
C SER A 36 -67.23 -11.86 17.84
N PHE A 37 -66.07 -11.44 17.36
CA PHE A 37 -64.76 -12.06 17.70
C PHE A 37 -63.91 -11.11 18.57
N VAL A 38 -63.52 -11.58 19.74
CA VAL A 38 -62.66 -10.88 20.68
C VAL A 38 -61.56 -11.86 21.07
N GLY A 39 -60.32 -11.47 20.87
CA GLY A 39 -59.16 -12.32 21.20
C GLY A 39 -58.07 -12.30 20.11
N VAL A 40 -57.27 -13.34 20.09
CA VAL A 40 -56.17 -13.52 19.17
C VAL A 40 -56.58 -14.38 17.99
N LEU A 41 -56.46 -13.85 16.79
CA LEU A 41 -56.60 -14.61 15.54
C LEU A 41 -55.20 -14.91 14.98
N TYR A 42 -54.82 -16.17 14.98
CA TYR A 42 -53.58 -16.66 14.38
C TYR A 42 -53.88 -17.28 13.01
N ALA A 43 -53.18 -16.78 11.97
CA ALA A 43 -53.26 -17.33 10.63
C ALA A 43 -51.99 -18.15 10.32
N GLY A 44 -52.13 -19.44 10.12
CA GLY A 44 -51.07 -20.32 9.63
C GLY A 44 -50.94 -20.18 8.11
N LEU A 45 -49.80 -19.77 7.62
CA LEU A 45 -49.55 -19.49 6.20
C LEU A 45 -48.42 -20.37 5.64
N MET A 46 -48.59 -20.74 4.37
CA MET A 46 -47.53 -21.34 3.56
C MET A 46 -47.11 -20.36 2.48
N LEU A 47 -45.85 -20.02 2.43
CA LEU A 47 -45.27 -19.23 1.33
C LEU A 47 -45.04 -20.15 0.14
N THR A 48 -45.67 -19.83 -0.98
CA THR A 48 -45.56 -20.56 -2.26
C THR A 48 -45.03 -19.63 -3.34
N ASP A 49 -44.68 -20.17 -4.50
CA ASP A 49 -44.29 -19.38 -5.67
C ASP A 49 -45.42 -18.48 -6.20
N GLU A 50 -46.65 -18.79 -5.85
CA GLU A 50 -47.88 -18.00 -6.17
C GLU A 50 -48.26 -17.01 -5.05
N GLY A 51 -47.38 -16.80 -4.04
CA GLY A 51 -47.64 -15.99 -2.87
C GLY A 51 -48.12 -16.76 -1.63
N PRO A 52 -48.44 -16.06 -0.55
CA PRO A 52 -48.91 -16.66 0.71
C PRO A 52 -50.27 -17.36 0.56
N LYS A 53 -50.37 -18.61 1.03
CA LYS A 53 -51.63 -19.40 1.08
C LYS A 53 -51.93 -19.71 2.53
N VAL A 54 -53.24 -19.56 2.88
CA VAL A 54 -53.73 -19.86 4.23
C VAL A 54 -53.88 -21.37 4.40
N LEU A 55 -53.29 -21.92 5.44
CA LEU A 55 -53.42 -23.31 5.86
C LEU A 55 -54.53 -23.48 6.87
N GLU A 56 -54.55 -22.65 7.91
CA GLU A 56 -55.50 -22.70 9.00
C GLU A 56 -55.62 -21.37 9.74
N PHE A 57 -56.69 -21.19 10.46
CA PHE A 57 -56.82 -20.16 11.50
C PHE A 57 -56.96 -20.82 12.87
N ASN A 58 -56.33 -20.20 13.87
CA ASN A 58 -56.47 -20.55 15.27
C ASN A 58 -56.96 -19.33 16.06
N CYS A 59 -57.98 -19.54 16.92
CA CYS A 59 -58.56 -18.49 17.78
C CYS A 59 -57.84 -18.42 19.14
N ARG A 60 -56.54 -18.51 19.13
CA ARG A 60 -55.66 -18.49 20.28
C ARG A 60 -54.25 -18.12 19.84
N PHE A 61 -53.41 -17.86 20.82
CA PHE A 61 -51.95 -17.76 20.58
C PHE A 61 -51.41 -19.06 19.96
N GLY A 62 -50.47 -18.93 19.05
CA GLY A 62 -49.74 -20.05 18.43
C GLY A 62 -48.80 -20.75 19.42
N ASP A 63 -48.53 -22.02 19.19
CA ASP A 63 -47.55 -22.82 19.92
C ASP A 63 -46.70 -23.59 18.88
N PRO A 64 -45.46 -23.21 18.66
CA PRO A 64 -44.53 -22.49 19.55
C PRO A 64 -44.30 -21.00 19.24
N GLU A 65 -45.15 -20.34 18.47
CA GLU A 65 -44.92 -18.97 18.01
C GLU A 65 -44.98 -17.96 19.17
N THR A 66 -45.91 -18.14 20.11
CA THR A 66 -46.07 -17.25 21.26
C THR A 66 -44.80 -17.13 22.09
N GLN A 67 -44.10 -18.24 22.27
CA GLN A 67 -42.90 -18.31 23.10
C GLN A 67 -41.73 -17.51 22.52
N VAL A 68 -41.75 -17.16 21.21
CA VAL A 68 -40.76 -16.30 20.60
C VAL A 68 -41.27 -14.87 20.34
N ILE A 69 -42.60 -14.66 20.40
CA ILE A 69 -43.22 -13.34 20.22
C ILE A 69 -43.25 -12.56 21.52
N LEU A 70 -43.78 -13.17 22.60
CA LEU A 70 -43.97 -12.48 23.89
C LEU A 70 -42.66 -11.95 24.52
N PRO A 71 -41.55 -12.66 24.46
CA PRO A 71 -40.28 -12.11 24.96
C PRO A 71 -39.77 -10.86 24.23
N LEU A 72 -40.29 -10.57 23.04
CA LEU A 72 -40.00 -9.37 22.26
C LEU A 72 -41.01 -8.24 22.49
N LEU A 73 -42.15 -8.52 23.15
CA LEU A 73 -43.16 -7.52 23.48
C LEU A 73 -42.63 -6.62 24.61
N LYS A 74 -42.65 -5.31 24.38
CA LYS A 74 -42.25 -4.30 25.36
C LYS A 74 -43.48 -3.80 26.15
N SER A 75 -44.65 -3.70 25.47
CA SER A 75 -45.92 -3.31 26.11
C SER A 75 -46.40 -4.39 27.07
N ASP A 76 -47.12 -3.97 28.11
CA ASP A 76 -47.75 -4.89 29.05
C ASP A 76 -48.87 -5.70 28.38
N LEU A 77 -48.77 -7.03 28.39
CA LEU A 77 -49.73 -7.93 27.74
C LEU A 77 -51.14 -7.82 28.34
N PHE A 78 -51.25 -7.63 29.67
CA PHE A 78 -52.55 -7.47 30.32
C PHE A 78 -53.29 -6.23 29.80
N THR A 79 -52.58 -5.13 29.64
CA THR A 79 -53.14 -3.89 29.07
C THR A 79 -53.69 -4.10 27.66
N ILE A 80 -52.94 -4.85 26.81
CA ILE A 80 -53.34 -5.18 25.44
C ILE A 80 -54.58 -6.07 25.46
N MET A 81 -54.63 -7.13 26.28
CA MET A 81 -55.72 -8.05 26.38
C MET A 81 -56.98 -7.36 26.93
N LYS A 82 -56.81 -6.50 27.92
CA LYS A 82 -57.92 -5.67 28.46
C LYS A 82 -58.50 -4.75 27.38
N ALA A 83 -57.66 -4.02 26.66
CA ALA A 83 -58.10 -3.14 25.58
C ALA A 83 -58.82 -3.92 24.45
N CYS A 84 -58.40 -5.15 24.18
CA CYS A 84 -59.08 -6.04 23.25
C CYS A 84 -60.49 -6.38 23.73
N CYS A 85 -60.67 -6.71 25.01
CA CYS A 85 -61.97 -7.01 25.61
C CYS A 85 -62.86 -5.77 25.69
N ASP A 86 -62.31 -4.62 26.00
CA ASP A 86 -63.05 -3.34 26.11
C ASP A 86 -63.32 -2.71 24.75
N GLY A 87 -62.81 -3.24 23.65
CA GLY A 87 -62.96 -2.69 22.29
C GLY A 87 -62.22 -1.39 22.05
N THR A 88 -61.11 -1.15 22.80
CA THR A 88 -60.28 0.07 22.76
C THR A 88 -58.88 -0.20 22.28
N LEU A 89 -58.64 -1.30 21.58
CA LEU A 89 -57.29 -1.71 21.14
C LEU A 89 -56.65 -0.70 20.16
N ASP A 90 -57.44 0.01 19.39
CA ASP A 90 -57.05 1.08 18.48
C ASP A 90 -56.59 2.36 19.19
N GLN A 91 -56.81 2.48 20.51
CA GLN A 91 -56.44 3.62 21.32
C GLN A 91 -55.10 3.42 22.06
N ILE A 92 -54.50 2.24 21.95
CA ILE A 92 -53.24 1.92 22.58
C ILE A 92 -52.12 1.68 21.54
N GLN A 93 -50.93 2.10 21.84
CA GLN A 93 -49.73 1.81 21.03
C GLN A 93 -49.04 0.55 21.56
N ILE A 94 -48.89 -0.46 20.72
CA ILE A 94 -48.19 -1.70 21.06
C ILE A 94 -46.72 -1.51 20.67
N GLU A 95 -45.82 -1.56 21.64
CA GLU A 95 -44.40 -1.41 21.46
C GLU A 95 -43.67 -2.77 21.52
N TRP A 96 -42.62 -2.87 20.70
CA TRP A 96 -41.75 -4.05 20.63
C TRP A 96 -40.32 -3.68 20.93
N HIS A 97 -39.49 -4.64 21.37
CA HIS A 97 -38.04 -4.46 21.47
C HIS A 97 -37.44 -4.47 20.07
N GLU A 98 -36.84 -3.34 19.66
CA GLU A 98 -36.23 -3.18 18.34
C GLU A 98 -34.79 -3.72 18.29
N GLY A 99 -34.37 -4.19 17.11
CA GLY A 99 -33.00 -4.65 16.87
C GLY A 99 -32.65 -5.95 17.57
N VAL A 100 -33.64 -6.72 18.03
CA VAL A 100 -33.46 -8.02 18.68
C VAL A 100 -34.30 -9.10 18.04
N PHE A 101 -33.86 -10.34 18.16
CA PHE A 101 -34.46 -11.54 17.58
C PHE A 101 -34.63 -12.59 18.67
N ALA A 102 -35.76 -13.31 18.64
CA ALA A 102 -35.97 -14.48 19.48
C ALA A 102 -35.97 -15.75 18.61
N ALA A 103 -35.29 -16.79 19.07
CA ALA A 103 -35.33 -18.11 18.46
C ALA A 103 -35.60 -19.18 19.51
N GLY A 104 -36.51 -20.09 19.24
CA GLY A 104 -36.94 -21.15 20.16
C GLY A 104 -36.77 -22.54 19.55
N VAL A 105 -36.12 -23.43 20.30
CA VAL A 105 -35.91 -24.84 19.93
C VAL A 105 -36.75 -25.74 20.83
N ILE A 106 -37.65 -26.50 20.23
CA ILE A 106 -38.47 -27.47 20.96
C ILE A 106 -37.69 -28.74 21.23
N LEU A 107 -37.76 -29.22 22.48
CA LEU A 107 -37.35 -30.55 22.88
C LEU A 107 -38.58 -31.45 22.89
N ALA A 108 -38.59 -32.50 22.08
CA ALA A 108 -39.68 -33.45 21.94
C ALA A 108 -39.28 -34.81 22.52
N SER A 109 -40.29 -35.55 22.94
CA SER A 109 -40.15 -36.91 23.45
C SER A 109 -39.99 -37.92 22.31
N ARG A 110 -39.49 -39.12 22.61
CA ARG A 110 -39.32 -40.23 21.66
C ARG A 110 -40.64 -40.53 20.93
N GLY A 111 -40.54 -40.68 19.61
CA GLY A 111 -41.64 -41.04 18.73
C GLY A 111 -42.53 -39.89 18.25
N TYR A 112 -42.32 -38.66 18.75
CA TYR A 112 -43.11 -37.50 18.30
C TYR A 112 -42.86 -37.21 16.79
N PRO A 113 -43.89 -36.91 15.96
CA PRO A 113 -45.30 -36.63 16.34
C PRO A 113 -46.25 -37.85 16.41
N ALA A 114 -45.81 -39.01 15.94
CA ALA A 114 -46.70 -40.20 15.83
C ALA A 114 -47.03 -40.79 17.22
N SER A 115 -46.14 -40.71 18.18
CA SER A 115 -46.31 -41.16 19.57
C SER A 115 -45.52 -40.28 20.53
N SER A 116 -45.71 -40.47 21.83
CA SER A 116 -44.94 -39.75 22.86
C SER A 116 -44.60 -40.66 24.03
N SER A 117 -43.36 -40.56 24.55
CA SER A 117 -42.94 -41.17 25.80
C SER A 117 -43.15 -40.19 26.97
N LYS A 118 -43.56 -40.74 28.13
CA LYS A 118 -43.81 -39.97 29.35
C LYS A 118 -42.97 -40.47 30.52
N GLY A 119 -42.85 -39.66 31.59
CA GLY A 119 -42.23 -40.04 32.85
C GLY A 119 -40.68 -40.06 32.83
N GLN A 120 -40.04 -39.51 31.79
CA GLN A 120 -38.57 -39.41 31.75
C GLN A 120 -38.12 -38.22 32.56
N VAL A 121 -37.10 -38.36 33.41
CA VAL A 121 -36.54 -37.27 34.21
C VAL A 121 -35.82 -36.29 33.35
N ILE A 122 -36.14 -35.00 33.49
CA ILE A 122 -35.52 -33.89 32.73
C ILE A 122 -34.47 -33.26 33.66
N VAL A 123 -33.24 -33.09 33.13
CA VAL A 123 -32.12 -32.46 33.85
C VAL A 123 -31.51 -31.35 33.03
N GLY A 124 -30.82 -30.37 33.65
CA GLY A 124 -30.09 -29.30 33.00
C GLY A 124 -30.91 -28.04 32.71
N THR A 125 -32.13 -27.92 33.21
CA THR A 125 -32.98 -26.73 33.07
C THR A 125 -32.41 -25.53 33.84
N ASP A 126 -31.90 -25.72 35.06
CA ASP A 126 -31.43 -24.67 35.95
C ASP A 126 -30.21 -23.96 35.35
N ASP A 127 -29.32 -24.69 34.71
CA ASP A 127 -28.15 -24.14 34.00
C ASP A 127 -28.48 -23.19 32.85
N VAL A 128 -29.70 -23.30 32.32
CA VAL A 128 -30.19 -22.46 31.23
C VAL A 128 -30.95 -21.26 31.79
N ILE A 129 -31.87 -21.45 32.72
CA ILE A 129 -32.72 -20.39 33.29
C ILE A 129 -31.90 -19.36 34.08
N SER A 130 -30.77 -19.75 34.69
CA SER A 130 -29.88 -18.84 35.41
C SER A 130 -29.25 -17.77 34.54
N LYS A 131 -29.34 -17.86 33.20
CA LYS A 131 -28.67 -16.93 32.26
C LYS A 131 -29.66 -15.88 31.76
N LYS A 132 -29.19 -14.64 31.69
CA LYS A 132 -29.93 -13.54 31.10
C LYS A 132 -30.26 -13.83 29.61
N ASP A 133 -31.45 -13.41 29.17
CA ASP A 133 -31.95 -13.53 27.78
C ASP A 133 -32.22 -14.99 27.34
N TYR A 134 -32.35 -15.94 28.30
CA TYR A 134 -32.80 -17.30 28.06
C TYR A 134 -34.14 -17.55 28.80
N PHE A 135 -35.03 -18.27 28.09
CA PHE A 135 -36.32 -18.65 28.65
C PHE A 135 -36.58 -20.13 28.36
N ILE A 136 -37.22 -20.80 29.31
CA ILE A 136 -37.75 -22.14 29.13
C ILE A 136 -39.26 -22.05 29.34
N PHE A 137 -40.02 -22.48 28.35
CA PHE A 137 -41.48 -22.63 28.47
C PHE A 137 -41.81 -24.10 28.43
N HIS A 138 -42.60 -24.52 29.39
CA HIS A 138 -43.07 -25.90 29.57
C HIS A 138 -44.32 -26.14 28.76
N SER A 139 -44.37 -27.28 28.02
CA SER A 139 -45.55 -27.71 27.25
C SER A 139 -46.07 -29.05 27.75
N GLY A 140 -45.24 -30.09 27.71
CA GLY A 140 -45.57 -31.43 28.20
C GLY A 140 -44.61 -31.87 29.29
N THR A 141 -44.67 -31.23 30.43
CA THR A 141 -43.91 -31.56 31.64
C THR A 141 -44.80 -31.79 32.82
N ASP A 142 -44.34 -32.55 33.81
CA ASP A 142 -45.00 -32.81 35.08
C ASP A 142 -43.95 -32.88 36.21
N LEU A 143 -44.40 -32.88 37.47
CA LEU A 143 -43.55 -33.06 38.62
C LEU A 143 -43.80 -34.44 39.26
N SER A 144 -42.69 -35.15 39.57
CA SER A 144 -42.81 -36.37 40.40
C SER A 144 -43.16 -36.00 41.84
N PRO A 145 -43.66 -36.98 42.65
CA PRO A 145 -43.89 -36.77 44.06
C PRO A 145 -42.64 -36.30 44.85
N GLN A 146 -41.48 -36.52 44.27
CA GLN A 146 -40.18 -36.10 44.85
C GLN A 146 -39.70 -34.73 44.27
N GLY A 147 -40.55 -34.04 43.48
CA GLY A 147 -40.25 -32.74 42.90
C GLY A 147 -39.31 -32.78 41.68
N GLN A 148 -39.08 -33.94 41.06
CA GLN A 148 -38.31 -34.04 39.84
C GLN A 148 -39.16 -33.66 38.64
N LEU A 149 -38.61 -32.90 37.67
CA LEU A 149 -39.25 -32.54 36.44
C LEU A 149 -39.28 -33.76 35.47
N LEU A 150 -40.46 -34.13 34.99
CA LEU A 150 -40.70 -35.30 34.13
C LEU A 150 -41.30 -34.89 32.78
N THR A 151 -41.05 -35.71 31.73
CA THR A 151 -41.77 -35.57 30.45
C THR A 151 -43.21 -36.07 30.59
N ASN A 152 -44.21 -35.31 30.06
CA ASN A 152 -45.63 -35.68 30.02
C ASN A 152 -46.29 -35.26 28.72
N GLY A 153 -45.61 -35.40 27.60
CA GLY A 153 -46.19 -35.06 26.31
C GLY A 153 -45.21 -35.20 25.15
N GLY A 154 -45.70 -35.01 23.93
CA GLY A 154 -44.91 -35.08 22.70
C GLY A 154 -43.93 -33.90 22.57
N ARG A 155 -44.43 -32.67 22.64
CA ARG A 155 -43.64 -31.45 22.83
C ARG A 155 -43.41 -31.27 24.33
N VAL A 156 -42.19 -31.38 24.82
CA VAL A 156 -41.88 -31.37 26.25
C VAL A 156 -41.66 -29.94 26.75
N LEU A 157 -40.75 -29.24 26.15
CA LEU A 157 -40.48 -27.83 26.45
C LEU A 157 -39.79 -27.14 25.27
N ILE A 158 -39.76 -25.81 25.29
CA ILE A 158 -39.03 -24.99 24.32
C ILE A 158 -37.98 -24.14 25.06
N VAL A 159 -36.78 -24.08 24.48
CA VAL A 159 -35.70 -23.20 24.92
C VAL A 159 -35.62 -22.03 23.97
N VAL A 160 -35.80 -20.82 24.50
CA VAL A 160 -35.78 -19.57 23.72
C VAL A 160 -34.58 -18.73 24.14
N ASN A 161 -33.93 -18.10 23.17
CA ASN A 161 -32.92 -17.07 23.43
C ASN A 161 -33.22 -15.80 22.63
N ILE A 162 -32.96 -14.65 23.24
CA ILE A 162 -33.00 -13.33 22.61
C ILE A 162 -31.58 -12.85 22.34
N ALA A 163 -31.35 -12.34 21.10
CA ALA A 163 -30.03 -11.77 20.72
C ALA A 163 -30.20 -10.70 19.65
N ARG A 164 -29.12 -9.93 19.39
CA ARG A 164 -29.08 -8.86 18.36
C ARG A 164 -29.07 -9.37 16.92
N SER A 165 -28.92 -10.66 16.68
CA SER A 165 -29.08 -11.26 15.37
C SER A 165 -29.80 -12.60 15.47
N LEU A 166 -30.53 -12.95 14.42
CA LEU A 166 -31.27 -14.24 14.36
C LEU A 166 -30.31 -15.43 14.45
N ALA A 167 -29.17 -15.35 13.78
CA ALA A 167 -28.14 -16.39 13.83
C ALA A 167 -27.61 -16.62 15.25
N LEU A 168 -27.36 -15.56 15.99
CA LEU A 168 -26.90 -15.64 17.38
C LEU A 168 -27.98 -16.19 18.32
N ALA A 169 -29.23 -15.75 18.15
CA ALA A 169 -30.35 -16.26 18.92
C ALA A 169 -30.57 -17.77 18.69
N ALA A 170 -30.57 -18.22 17.45
CA ALA A 170 -30.72 -19.63 17.05
C ALA A 170 -29.53 -20.49 17.58
N ALA A 171 -28.30 -20.01 17.42
CA ALA A 171 -27.13 -20.72 17.92
C ALA A 171 -27.19 -20.90 19.44
N ARG A 172 -27.51 -19.84 20.20
CA ARG A 172 -27.61 -19.85 21.66
C ARG A 172 -28.76 -20.74 22.15
N ALA A 173 -29.93 -20.62 21.53
CA ALA A 173 -31.06 -21.49 21.86
C ALA A 173 -30.73 -22.97 21.61
N THR A 174 -30.09 -23.30 20.49
CA THR A 174 -29.69 -24.66 20.15
C THR A 174 -28.64 -25.20 21.14
N GLN A 175 -27.63 -24.38 21.49
CA GLN A 175 -26.62 -24.79 22.48
C GLN A 175 -27.22 -25.02 23.87
N ALA A 176 -28.14 -24.20 24.30
CA ALA A 176 -28.86 -24.35 25.56
C ALA A 176 -29.76 -25.60 25.55
N ALA A 177 -30.52 -25.81 24.45
CA ALA A 177 -31.34 -27.01 24.24
C ALA A 177 -30.49 -28.31 24.27
N LYS A 178 -29.27 -28.32 23.81
CA LYS A 178 -28.33 -29.45 23.92
C LYS A 178 -28.01 -29.81 25.35
N LYS A 179 -27.94 -28.83 26.27
CA LYS A 179 -27.60 -29.06 27.70
C LYS A 179 -28.71 -29.72 28.48
N ILE A 180 -29.95 -29.52 28.10
CA ILE A 180 -31.10 -30.19 28.73
C ILE A 180 -31.17 -31.63 28.22
N SER A 181 -31.31 -32.59 29.11
CA SER A 181 -31.32 -34.03 28.77
C SER A 181 -32.47 -34.78 29.42
N PHE A 182 -33.04 -35.70 28.67
CA PHE A 182 -33.96 -36.74 29.08
C PHE A 182 -33.90 -37.91 28.09
N ASP A 183 -34.32 -39.10 28.48
CA ASP A 183 -34.26 -40.25 27.59
C ASP A 183 -35.17 -40.09 26.37
N GLY A 184 -34.63 -40.40 25.21
CA GLY A 184 -35.35 -40.26 23.94
C GLY A 184 -35.57 -38.83 23.47
N LYS A 185 -34.80 -37.85 23.99
CA LYS A 185 -34.87 -36.44 23.55
C LYS A 185 -34.64 -36.30 22.05
N GLN A 186 -35.54 -35.58 21.40
CA GLN A 186 -35.48 -35.21 19.98
C GLN A 186 -35.51 -33.70 19.83
N MET A 187 -34.70 -33.13 18.96
CA MET A 187 -34.72 -31.71 18.62
C MET A 187 -34.18 -31.47 17.19
N ARG A 188 -34.62 -30.40 16.58
CA ARG A 188 -34.09 -29.95 15.28
C ARG A 188 -32.92 -29.03 15.50
N LEU A 189 -31.91 -29.14 14.63
CA LEU A 189 -30.69 -28.32 14.65
C LEU A 189 -30.74 -27.19 13.62
N ASP A 190 -31.75 -27.18 12.74
CA ASP A 190 -31.87 -26.27 11.61
C ASP A 190 -32.94 -25.17 11.82
N ILE A 191 -33.36 -24.95 13.06
CA ILE A 191 -34.31 -23.89 13.40
C ILE A 191 -33.76 -22.54 12.99
N ALA A 192 -34.58 -21.72 12.32
CA ALA A 192 -34.28 -20.40 11.77
C ALA A 192 -33.29 -20.38 10.57
N HIS A 193 -32.77 -21.52 10.08
CA HIS A 193 -31.76 -21.51 8.99
C HIS A 193 -32.26 -20.78 7.73
N LYS A 194 -33.53 -20.96 7.31
CA LYS A 194 -34.12 -20.22 6.17
C LYS A 194 -34.14 -18.70 6.42
N GLY A 195 -34.55 -18.28 7.62
CA GLY A 195 -34.60 -16.88 8.00
C GLY A 195 -33.21 -16.26 8.10
N ILE A 196 -32.22 -17.01 8.62
CA ILE A 196 -30.81 -16.57 8.70
C ILE A 196 -30.27 -16.36 7.29
N SER A 197 -30.44 -17.33 6.38
CA SER A 197 -29.98 -17.20 5.01
C SER A 197 -30.57 -15.97 4.32
N ARG A 198 -31.86 -15.76 4.48
CA ARG A 198 -32.52 -14.60 3.88
C ARG A 198 -32.12 -13.27 4.52
N SER A 199 -31.94 -13.25 5.84
CA SER A 199 -31.42 -12.08 6.55
C SER A 199 -30.01 -11.71 6.10
N ILE A 200 -29.12 -12.68 5.87
CA ILE A 200 -27.79 -12.43 5.32
C ILE A 200 -27.89 -11.84 3.91
N LEU A 201 -28.74 -12.38 3.04
CA LEU A 201 -28.91 -11.88 1.67
C LEU A 201 -29.44 -10.44 1.62
N HIS A 202 -30.30 -10.05 2.56
CA HIS A 202 -30.93 -8.72 2.56
C HIS A 202 -30.21 -7.70 3.46
N HIS A 203 -29.49 -8.14 4.50
CA HIS A 203 -28.91 -7.28 5.53
C HIS A 203 -27.47 -7.66 5.88
N GLY A 204 -26.79 -8.40 5.03
CA GLY A 204 -25.38 -8.72 5.21
C GLY A 204 -24.54 -7.44 5.30
N GLY A 205 -23.73 -7.30 6.35
CA GLY A 205 -23.02 -6.06 6.66
C GLY A 205 -21.62 -5.97 6.06
N LEU A 206 -21.10 -7.06 5.46
CA LEU A 206 -19.77 -7.02 4.84
C LEU A 206 -19.87 -6.50 3.41
N THR A 207 -19.19 -5.39 3.13
CA THR A 207 -19.17 -4.74 1.82
C THR A 207 -17.79 -4.79 1.20
N TYR A 208 -17.70 -4.56 -0.10
CA TYR A 208 -16.42 -4.42 -0.80
C TYR A 208 -15.61 -3.25 -0.25
N LYS A 209 -16.29 -2.16 0.18
CA LYS A 209 -15.68 -1.01 0.87
C LYS A 209 -15.02 -1.41 2.20
N ASN A 210 -15.60 -2.36 2.96
CA ASN A 210 -14.98 -2.87 4.19
C ASN A 210 -13.70 -3.68 3.92
N SER A 211 -13.53 -4.21 2.71
CA SER A 211 -12.31 -4.88 2.27
C SER A 211 -11.29 -3.95 1.60
N GLY A 212 -11.56 -2.63 1.59
CA GLY A 212 -10.61 -1.61 1.12
C GLY A 212 -10.83 -1.14 -0.32
N VAL A 213 -11.91 -1.59 -1.00
CA VAL A 213 -12.23 -1.17 -2.37
C VAL A 213 -13.53 -0.37 -2.38
N ASP A 214 -13.45 0.90 -2.82
CA ASP A 214 -14.57 1.84 -2.84
C ASP A 214 -15.07 2.07 -4.28
N ILE A 215 -16.11 1.34 -4.68
CA ILE A 215 -16.72 1.45 -6.03
C ILE A 215 -17.23 2.86 -6.30
N GLU A 216 -17.81 3.54 -5.30
CA GLU A 216 -18.33 4.91 -5.47
C GLU A 216 -17.20 5.92 -5.74
N ALA A 217 -16.02 5.70 -5.12
CA ALA A 217 -14.83 6.48 -5.43
C ALA A 217 -14.37 6.24 -6.87
N GLY A 218 -14.40 5.00 -7.35
CA GLY A 218 -14.12 4.65 -8.75
C GLY A 218 -15.07 5.35 -9.73
N ASP A 219 -16.38 5.32 -9.49
CA ASP A 219 -17.38 5.99 -10.31
C ASP A 219 -17.20 7.53 -10.31
N SER A 220 -16.84 8.08 -9.16
CA SER A 220 -16.53 9.51 -9.01
C SER A 220 -15.30 9.89 -9.83
N LEU A 221 -14.25 9.07 -9.82
CA LEU A 221 -13.06 9.25 -10.64
C LEU A 221 -13.41 9.23 -12.14
N VAL A 222 -14.13 8.21 -12.61
CA VAL A 222 -14.57 8.12 -14.02
C VAL A 222 -15.33 9.39 -14.44
N THR A 223 -16.19 9.91 -13.57
CA THR A 223 -16.92 11.16 -13.83
C THR A 223 -15.98 12.35 -13.92
N ALA A 224 -15.00 12.45 -13.05
CA ALA A 224 -14.03 13.57 -13.01
C ALA A 224 -13.10 13.59 -14.24
N ILE A 225 -12.73 12.42 -14.79
CA ILE A 225 -11.78 12.34 -15.91
C ILE A 225 -12.43 12.43 -17.30
N LYS A 226 -13.74 12.19 -17.44
CA LYS A 226 -14.47 12.28 -18.73
C LYS A 226 -14.22 13.58 -19.49
N PRO A 227 -14.29 14.79 -18.90
CA PRO A 227 -14.02 16.03 -19.59
C PRO A 227 -12.60 16.08 -20.16
N ALA A 228 -11.60 15.66 -19.40
CA ALA A 228 -10.20 15.65 -19.84
C ALA A 228 -9.98 14.69 -21.02
N SER A 229 -10.51 13.47 -20.93
CA SER A 229 -10.45 12.49 -22.03
C SER A 229 -11.12 13.01 -23.31
N SER A 230 -12.29 13.63 -23.22
CA SER A 230 -13.00 14.15 -24.41
C SER A 230 -12.20 15.19 -25.19
N THR A 231 -11.30 15.94 -24.51
CA THR A 231 -10.41 16.91 -25.18
C THR A 231 -9.31 16.27 -26.03
N THR A 232 -9.11 14.95 -25.94
CA THR A 232 -8.11 14.20 -26.71
C THR A 232 -8.69 13.58 -27.99
N THR A 233 -10.01 13.72 -28.23
CA THR A 233 -10.71 13.10 -29.35
C THR A 233 -10.10 13.51 -30.69
N ARG A 234 -9.92 12.52 -31.58
CA ARG A 234 -9.43 12.71 -32.95
C ARG A 234 -10.26 11.93 -33.97
N SER A 235 -9.97 12.10 -35.26
CA SER A 235 -10.59 11.30 -36.30
C SER A 235 -10.33 9.80 -36.08
N GLY A 236 -11.37 9.01 -36.10
CA GLY A 236 -11.36 7.58 -35.79
C GLY A 236 -11.80 7.22 -34.36
N THR A 237 -11.85 8.17 -33.44
CA THR A 237 -12.32 7.88 -32.05
C THR A 237 -13.83 7.67 -32.07
N LEU A 238 -14.29 6.50 -31.57
CA LEU A 238 -15.69 6.15 -31.41
C LEU A 238 -16.00 5.86 -29.92
N GLY A 239 -16.99 6.59 -29.39
CA GLY A 239 -17.41 6.40 -27.97
C GLY A 239 -16.70 7.32 -26.97
N SER A 240 -16.94 7.05 -25.70
CA SER A 240 -16.39 7.81 -24.55
C SER A 240 -15.96 6.85 -23.44
N ILE A 241 -15.14 7.31 -22.51
CA ILE A 241 -14.75 6.54 -21.31
C ILE A 241 -15.99 6.09 -20.51
N GLY A 242 -15.97 4.83 -20.03
CA GLY A 242 -17.01 4.20 -19.23
C GLY A 242 -17.72 3.01 -19.90
N GLY A 243 -17.27 2.60 -21.12
CA GLY A 243 -17.67 1.32 -21.74
C GLY A 243 -16.68 0.20 -21.43
N PHE A 244 -16.96 -1.02 -21.91
CA PHE A 244 -16.08 -2.19 -21.73
C PHE A 244 -14.76 -2.10 -22.51
N GLY A 245 -14.62 -1.13 -23.44
CA GLY A 245 -13.40 -0.91 -24.21
C GLY A 245 -13.51 0.30 -25.10
N GLY A 246 -12.35 0.83 -25.50
CA GLY A 246 -12.24 1.91 -26.48
C GLY A 246 -12.37 1.38 -27.91
N ILE A 247 -13.14 2.05 -28.75
CA ILE A 247 -13.32 1.70 -30.17
C ILE A 247 -12.66 2.76 -31.01
N PHE A 248 -11.88 2.33 -32.02
CA PHE A 248 -11.20 3.23 -32.94
C PHE A 248 -11.35 2.77 -34.38
N ASP A 249 -11.77 3.67 -35.26
CA ASP A 249 -11.91 3.43 -36.71
C ASP A 249 -10.65 3.89 -37.44
N ILE A 250 -9.84 2.93 -37.89
CA ILE A 250 -8.57 3.17 -38.59
C ILE A 250 -8.82 3.79 -39.99
N LYS A 251 -9.93 3.44 -40.64
CA LYS A 251 -10.29 4.04 -41.94
C LYS A 251 -10.65 5.51 -41.81
N ALA A 252 -11.44 5.86 -40.78
CA ALA A 252 -11.76 7.26 -40.50
C ALA A 252 -10.51 8.07 -40.12
N ALA A 253 -9.44 7.43 -39.66
CA ALA A 253 -8.13 8.04 -39.42
C ALA A 253 -7.27 8.19 -40.68
N GLY A 254 -7.75 7.71 -41.86
CA GLY A 254 -7.13 7.94 -43.17
C GLY A 254 -6.16 6.86 -43.66
N TYR A 255 -6.05 5.71 -42.96
CA TYR A 255 -5.17 4.61 -43.35
C TYR A 255 -5.81 3.67 -44.40
N LYS A 256 -4.95 3.11 -45.29
CA LYS A 256 -5.36 2.22 -46.39
C LYS A 256 -4.92 0.78 -46.19
N ASP A 257 -3.63 0.55 -45.88
CA ASP A 257 -3.03 -0.77 -45.61
C ASP A 257 -2.11 -0.69 -44.40
N PRO A 258 -2.66 -0.36 -43.21
CA PRO A 258 -1.85 -0.12 -42.01
C PRO A 258 -1.38 -1.40 -41.32
N LEU A 259 -0.18 -1.32 -40.75
CA LEU A 259 0.24 -2.17 -39.63
C LEU A 259 -0.05 -1.45 -38.34
N LEU A 260 -0.58 -2.18 -37.36
CA LEU A 260 -0.72 -1.69 -35.98
C LEU A 260 0.58 -1.88 -35.24
N VAL A 261 0.97 -0.86 -34.50
CA VAL A 261 2.13 -0.88 -33.60
C VAL A 261 1.62 -0.56 -32.19
N SER A 262 1.95 -1.40 -31.25
CA SER A 262 1.61 -1.19 -29.83
C SER A 262 2.87 -1.08 -28.97
N GLY A 263 2.83 -0.18 -28.03
CA GLY A 263 3.86 -0.01 -26.99
C GLY A 263 3.22 0.05 -25.62
N THR A 264 3.86 -0.58 -24.64
CA THR A 264 3.45 -0.49 -23.24
C THR A 264 4.68 -0.18 -22.39
N ASP A 265 4.52 0.75 -21.44
CA ASP A 265 5.57 1.15 -20.52
C ASP A 265 4.95 1.72 -19.24
N GLY A 266 5.77 1.93 -18.23
CA GLY A 266 5.43 2.59 -16.98
C GLY A 266 6.23 3.87 -16.75
N VAL A 267 5.99 4.54 -15.64
CA VAL A 267 6.79 5.70 -15.19
C VAL A 267 8.00 5.25 -14.37
N GLY A 268 7.90 4.09 -13.73
CA GLY A 268 8.96 3.54 -12.91
C GLY A 268 9.19 4.32 -11.62
N THR A 269 10.43 4.27 -11.10
CA THR A 269 10.76 4.81 -9.77
C THR A 269 10.81 6.34 -9.70
N LYS A 270 10.53 7.07 -10.79
CA LYS A 270 10.22 8.50 -10.78
C LYS A 270 8.97 8.79 -9.94
N LEU A 271 8.02 7.84 -9.86
CA LEU A 271 6.83 7.93 -9.00
C LEU A 271 7.20 8.17 -7.52
N LYS A 272 8.31 7.57 -7.04
CA LYS A 272 8.77 7.82 -5.65
C LYS A 272 9.14 9.29 -5.41
N VAL A 273 9.61 10.00 -6.42
CA VAL A 273 9.84 11.46 -6.33
C VAL A 273 8.53 12.20 -6.27
N ALA A 274 7.54 11.80 -7.10
CA ALA A 274 6.21 12.40 -7.09
C ALA A 274 5.51 12.25 -5.72
N PHE A 275 5.64 11.08 -5.08
CA PHE A 275 5.09 10.83 -3.73
C PHE A 275 5.74 11.73 -2.68
N GLU A 276 7.08 11.78 -2.64
CA GLU A 276 7.83 12.59 -1.68
C GLU A 276 7.60 14.10 -1.86
N CYS A 277 7.40 14.55 -3.10
CA CYS A 277 7.10 15.94 -3.42
C CYS A 277 5.60 16.29 -3.35
N ASN A 278 4.74 15.30 -3.17
CA ASN A 278 3.27 15.43 -3.30
C ASN A 278 2.86 16.17 -4.59
N LYS A 279 3.51 15.82 -5.71
CA LYS A 279 3.32 16.45 -7.03
C LYS A 279 3.04 15.38 -8.08
N HIS A 280 1.83 15.34 -8.58
CA HIS A 280 1.29 14.23 -9.39
C HIS A 280 0.88 14.64 -10.81
N ASP A 281 0.95 15.92 -11.16
CA ASP A 281 0.44 16.50 -12.42
C ASP A 281 1.30 16.21 -13.66
N THR A 282 2.56 15.81 -13.48
CA THR A 282 3.51 15.59 -14.58
C THR A 282 3.72 14.13 -14.94
N VAL A 283 3.55 13.20 -14.01
CA VAL A 283 3.86 11.77 -14.22
C VAL A 283 2.96 11.09 -15.27
N GLY A 284 1.73 11.60 -15.44
CA GLY A 284 0.85 11.16 -16.53
C GLY A 284 1.40 11.52 -17.92
N ILE A 285 2.09 12.66 -18.05
CA ILE A 285 2.77 13.06 -19.28
C ILE A 285 3.95 12.11 -19.54
N ASP A 286 4.73 11.78 -18.51
CA ASP A 286 5.80 10.80 -18.61
C ASP A 286 5.28 9.45 -19.14
N LEU A 287 4.19 8.96 -18.56
CA LEU A 287 3.59 7.68 -18.98
C LEU A 287 3.27 7.65 -20.47
N VAL A 288 2.59 8.70 -20.94
CA VAL A 288 2.26 8.81 -22.37
C VAL A 288 3.53 8.91 -23.22
N ALA A 289 4.49 9.76 -22.84
CA ALA A 289 5.72 9.98 -23.57
C ALA A 289 6.53 8.69 -23.77
N MET A 290 6.66 7.88 -22.71
CA MET A 290 7.38 6.60 -22.78
C MET A 290 6.77 5.66 -23.82
N CYS A 291 5.44 5.53 -23.85
CA CYS A 291 4.75 4.65 -24.78
C CYS A 291 4.72 5.20 -26.22
N VAL A 292 4.38 6.48 -26.40
CA VAL A 292 4.17 7.03 -27.76
C VAL A 292 5.48 7.27 -28.52
N ASN A 293 6.57 7.61 -27.81
CA ASN A 293 7.87 7.73 -28.43
C ASN A 293 8.42 6.37 -28.90
N ASP A 294 8.08 5.27 -28.20
CA ASP A 294 8.42 3.91 -28.65
C ASP A 294 7.62 3.50 -29.89
N VAL A 295 6.35 3.92 -29.98
CA VAL A 295 5.55 3.72 -31.19
C VAL A 295 6.18 4.43 -32.39
N LEU A 296 6.74 5.64 -32.21
CA LEU A 296 7.48 6.34 -33.25
C LEU A 296 8.70 5.57 -33.78
N ALA A 297 9.34 4.73 -32.97
CA ALA A 297 10.50 3.95 -33.41
C ALA A 297 10.20 3.00 -34.56
N HIS A 298 8.94 2.67 -34.76
CA HIS A 298 8.45 1.89 -35.88
C HIS A 298 7.86 2.72 -37.02
N GLY A 299 8.03 4.05 -36.99
CA GLY A 299 7.45 4.96 -37.99
C GLY A 299 5.94 5.17 -37.83
N ALA A 300 5.36 4.66 -36.75
CA ALA A 300 3.93 4.68 -36.52
C ALA A 300 3.46 5.99 -35.86
N GLU A 301 2.30 6.48 -36.29
CA GLU A 301 1.60 7.58 -35.63
C GLU A 301 0.76 7.02 -34.47
N PRO A 302 0.93 7.47 -33.24
CA PRO A 302 0.07 7.08 -32.10
C PRO A 302 -1.38 7.52 -32.37
N LEU A 303 -2.32 6.60 -32.28
CA LEU A 303 -3.74 6.83 -32.54
C LEU A 303 -4.56 6.97 -31.27
N PHE A 304 -4.34 6.05 -30.33
CA PHE A 304 -5.04 6.06 -29.05
C PHE A 304 -4.17 5.50 -27.93
N PHE A 305 -4.60 5.81 -26.71
CA PHE A 305 -3.92 5.47 -25.47
C PHE A 305 -4.91 4.89 -24.46
N LEU A 306 -4.44 3.97 -23.66
CA LEU A 306 -5.11 3.38 -22.50
C LEU A 306 -4.15 3.46 -21.32
N ASP A 307 -4.68 3.74 -20.12
CA ASP A 307 -3.90 3.77 -18.90
C ASP A 307 -4.37 2.70 -17.88
N TYR A 308 -3.47 2.29 -17.02
CA TYR A 308 -3.74 1.46 -15.85
C TYR A 308 -3.20 2.15 -14.62
N PHE A 309 -4.10 2.54 -13.72
CA PHE A 309 -3.78 3.15 -12.44
C PHE A 309 -4.05 2.14 -11.33
N ALA A 310 -3.01 1.68 -10.63
CA ALA A 310 -3.13 0.72 -9.53
C ALA A 310 -2.68 1.35 -8.22
N CYS A 311 -3.48 1.25 -7.15
CA CYS A 311 -3.18 1.86 -5.86
C CYS A 311 -3.60 0.96 -4.69
N GLY A 312 -3.08 1.23 -3.49
CA GLY A 312 -3.52 0.54 -2.27
C GLY A 312 -4.88 1.01 -1.79
N LYS A 313 -5.11 2.32 -1.89
CA LYS A 313 -6.40 2.98 -1.61
C LYS A 313 -6.57 4.15 -2.56
N LEU A 314 -7.72 4.25 -3.19
CA LEU A 314 -7.98 5.30 -4.17
C LEU A 314 -8.18 6.67 -3.47
N ASP A 315 -7.29 7.62 -3.83
CA ASP A 315 -7.53 9.05 -3.64
C ASP A 315 -7.98 9.64 -4.98
N VAL A 316 -9.24 10.00 -5.07
CA VAL A 316 -9.86 10.49 -6.31
C VAL A 316 -9.16 11.74 -6.85
N ASN A 317 -8.70 12.65 -5.98
CA ASN A 317 -8.05 13.90 -6.39
C ASN A 317 -6.67 13.63 -6.98
N VAL A 318 -5.88 12.77 -6.34
CA VAL A 318 -4.57 12.36 -6.83
C VAL A 318 -4.70 11.63 -8.16
N ALA A 319 -5.59 10.64 -8.24
CA ALA A 319 -5.83 9.88 -9.47
C ALA A 319 -6.31 10.77 -10.62
N ALA A 320 -7.27 11.69 -10.37
CA ALA A 320 -7.74 12.64 -11.36
C ALA A 320 -6.60 13.57 -11.84
N THR A 321 -5.72 14.01 -10.94
CA THR A 321 -4.55 14.83 -11.29
C THR A 321 -3.59 14.07 -12.22
N VAL A 322 -3.30 12.81 -11.91
CA VAL A 322 -2.46 11.94 -12.76
C VAL A 322 -3.09 11.75 -14.14
N ILE A 323 -4.38 11.42 -14.20
CA ILE A 323 -5.07 11.14 -15.46
C ILE A 323 -5.26 12.43 -16.29
N ASN A 324 -5.40 13.60 -15.66
CA ASN A 324 -5.31 14.88 -16.34
C ASN A 324 -3.93 15.06 -17.01
N GLY A 325 -2.84 14.65 -16.33
CA GLY A 325 -1.51 14.58 -16.93
C GLY A 325 -1.42 13.63 -18.12
N VAL A 326 -2.06 12.44 -18.02
CA VAL A 326 -2.18 11.50 -19.16
C VAL A 326 -2.91 12.16 -20.33
N SER A 327 -4.04 12.82 -20.07
CA SER A 327 -4.80 13.54 -21.08
C SER A 327 -3.96 14.63 -21.76
N GLU A 328 -3.20 15.40 -20.98
CA GLU A 328 -2.29 16.43 -21.51
C GLU A 328 -1.19 15.79 -22.40
N GLY A 329 -0.61 14.67 -21.95
CA GLY A 329 0.35 13.89 -22.74
C GLY A 329 -0.25 13.43 -24.06
N CYS A 330 -1.48 12.92 -24.05
CA CYS A 330 -2.22 12.49 -25.25
C CYS A 330 -2.47 13.67 -26.22
N LYS A 331 -2.84 14.85 -25.70
CA LYS A 331 -2.97 16.08 -26.52
C LYS A 331 -1.66 16.45 -27.18
N ARG A 332 -0.55 16.42 -26.44
CA ARG A 332 0.80 16.67 -26.98
C ARG A 332 1.18 15.64 -28.04
N ALA A 333 0.84 14.38 -27.84
CA ALA A 333 1.06 13.31 -28.81
C ALA A 333 0.09 13.34 -29.99
N GLY A 334 -1.07 13.98 -29.85
CA GLY A 334 -2.13 13.95 -30.87
C GLY A 334 -2.86 12.61 -30.95
N CYS A 335 -2.87 11.83 -29.88
CA CYS A 335 -3.62 10.58 -29.76
C CYS A 335 -4.80 10.73 -28.77
N SER A 336 -5.78 9.82 -28.88
CA SER A 336 -6.97 9.86 -28.03
C SER A 336 -6.81 8.98 -26.79
N LEU A 337 -7.13 9.49 -25.61
CA LEU A 337 -7.32 8.69 -24.42
C LEU A 337 -8.73 8.08 -24.47
N ILE A 338 -8.83 6.80 -24.87
CA ILE A 338 -10.12 6.15 -25.16
C ILE A 338 -10.60 5.18 -24.09
N GLY A 339 -9.79 4.92 -23.08
CA GLY A 339 -10.09 4.02 -21.96
C GLY A 339 -8.95 3.94 -20.98
N GLY A 340 -9.15 3.12 -19.99
CA GLY A 340 -8.20 2.84 -18.93
C GLY A 340 -8.82 1.97 -17.87
N GLU A 341 -8.05 1.65 -16.84
CA GLU A 341 -8.49 0.86 -15.68
C GLU A 341 -7.97 1.50 -14.39
N THR A 342 -8.78 1.49 -13.35
CA THR A 342 -8.39 1.90 -12.01
C THR A 342 -8.60 0.76 -11.03
N ALA A 343 -7.53 0.23 -10.46
CA ALA A 343 -7.56 -0.91 -9.56
C ALA A 343 -7.16 -0.50 -8.14
N GLU A 344 -8.06 -0.69 -7.18
CA GLU A 344 -7.71 -0.69 -5.77
C GLU A 344 -7.24 -2.08 -5.36
N MET A 345 -5.99 -2.16 -4.92
CA MET A 345 -5.33 -3.38 -4.48
C MET A 345 -4.76 -3.21 -3.07
N PRO A 346 -5.63 -3.27 -2.04
CA PRO A 346 -5.21 -3.19 -0.64
C PRO A 346 -4.12 -4.23 -0.34
N ASP A 347 -3.15 -3.85 0.51
CA ASP A 347 -2.00 -4.67 0.92
C ASP A 347 -0.95 -4.97 -0.18
N MET A 348 -1.24 -4.74 -1.47
CA MET A 348 -0.22 -4.78 -2.53
C MET A 348 0.56 -3.47 -2.62
N TYR A 349 -0.10 -2.34 -2.50
CA TYR A 349 0.52 -1.02 -2.47
C TYR A 349 0.29 -0.36 -1.10
N PRO A 350 1.29 0.34 -0.55
CA PRO A 350 1.10 1.17 0.63
C PRO A 350 0.04 2.25 0.39
N ALA A 351 -0.61 2.70 1.47
CA ALA A 351 -1.54 3.83 1.38
C ALA A 351 -0.80 5.09 0.88
N GLY A 352 -1.39 5.78 -0.10
CA GLY A 352 -0.80 6.96 -0.74
C GLY A 352 0.18 6.65 -1.88
N GLU A 353 0.48 5.38 -2.15
CA GLU A 353 1.29 4.97 -3.29
C GLU A 353 0.42 4.35 -4.40
N TYR A 354 0.87 4.55 -5.63
CA TYR A 354 0.24 3.98 -6.83
C TYR A 354 1.31 3.58 -7.86
N ASP A 355 0.91 2.76 -8.81
CA ASP A 355 1.69 2.43 -9.99
C ASP A 355 0.92 2.77 -11.26
N LEU A 356 1.65 3.02 -12.35
CA LEU A 356 1.10 3.44 -13.62
C LEU A 356 1.66 2.57 -14.74
N ALA A 357 0.77 2.06 -15.58
CA ALA A 357 1.14 1.48 -16.86
C ALA A 357 0.32 2.12 -17.97
N GLY A 358 0.97 2.37 -19.10
CA GLY A 358 0.36 2.92 -20.30
C GLY A 358 0.39 1.94 -21.46
N PHE A 359 -0.57 2.04 -22.33
CA PHE A 359 -0.68 1.25 -23.53
C PHE A 359 -1.06 2.15 -24.73
N ALA A 360 -0.09 2.38 -25.61
CA ALA A 360 -0.29 3.14 -26.83
C ALA A 360 -0.47 2.22 -28.02
N VAL A 361 -1.40 2.56 -28.89
CA VAL A 361 -1.56 1.91 -30.20
C VAL A 361 -1.44 2.96 -31.28
N GLY A 362 -0.56 2.69 -32.23
CA GLY A 362 -0.34 3.50 -33.41
C GLY A 362 -0.52 2.70 -34.70
N ALA A 363 -0.47 3.40 -35.82
CA ALA A 363 -0.50 2.78 -37.12
C ALA A 363 0.56 3.38 -38.06
N VAL A 364 1.05 2.55 -38.95
CA VAL A 364 1.96 2.94 -40.03
C VAL A 364 1.56 2.20 -41.31
N GLU A 365 1.58 2.89 -42.46
CA GLU A 365 1.42 2.20 -43.73
C GLU A 365 2.55 1.20 -43.93
N LYS A 366 2.24 -0.02 -44.36
CA LYS A 366 3.17 -1.14 -44.47
C LYS A 366 4.50 -0.80 -45.16
N ASN A 367 4.45 0.08 -46.15
CA ASN A 367 5.64 0.49 -46.90
C ASN A 367 6.50 1.53 -46.18
N ASN A 368 6.02 2.09 -45.06
CA ASN A 368 6.68 3.15 -44.28
C ASN A 368 7.20 2.65 -42.91
N LEU A 369 7.18 1.33 -42.70
CA LEU A 369 7.65 0.70 -41.45
C LEU A 369 9.14 0.99 -41.23
N LEU A 370 9.50 1.40 -40.00
CA LEU A 370 10.87 1.58 -39.56
C LEU A 370 11.28 0.45 -38.57
N PRO A 371 12.59 0.19 -38.42
CA PRO A 371 13.71 0.75 -39.19
C PRO A 371 13.84 0.14 -40.57
N CYS A 372 14.22 0.96 -41.56
CA CYS A 372 14.57 0.48 -42.90
C CYS A 372 16.01 -0.04 -42.88
N THR A 373 16.31 -1.13 -42.16
CA THR A 373 17.66 -1.63 -41.88
C THR A 373 18.48 -1.83 -43.17
N ASP A 374 17.88 -2.30 -44.27
CA ASP A 374 18.57 -2.54 -45.54
C ASP A 374 19.03 -1.25 -46.21
N SER A 375 18.45 -0.10 -45.84
CA SER A 375 18.79 1.20 -46.41
C SER A 375 19.83 1.97 -45.59
N ILE A 376 20.08 1.58 -44.32
CA ILE A 376 21.07 2.21 -43.43
C ILE A 376 22.46 1.75 -43.84
N LYS A 377 23.34 2.71 -44.15
CA LYS A 377 24.68 2.43 -44.66
C LYS A 377 25.70 3.46 -44.19
N GLN A 378 26.96 3.14 -44.39
CA GLN A 378 28.06 4.07 -44.14
C GLN A 378 27.85 5.41 -44.81
N GLY A 379 28.11 6.49 -44.10
CA GLY A 379 27.91 7.88 -44.53
C GLY A 379 26.55 8.46 -44.22
N ASP A 380 25.60 7.65 -43.70
CA ASP A 380 24.35 8.20 -43.19
C ASP A 380 24.58 9.04 -41.93
N ILE A 381 23.77 10.06 -41.77
CA ILE A 381 23.88 11.05 -40.68
C ILE A 381 23.00 10.65 -39.51
N VAL A 382 23.51 10.86 -38.31
CA VAL A 382 22.81 10.65 -37.05
C VAL A 382 22.45 12.00 -36.43
N ILE A 383 21.15 12.25 -36.31
CA ILE A 383 20.58 13.50 -35.76
C ILE A 383 20.02 13.19 -34.38
N GLY A 384 20.42 13.95 -33.35
CA GLY A 384 19.90 13.89 -32.01
C GLY A 384 18.84 14.95 -31.73
N LEU A 385 17.81 14.59 -31.03
CA LEU A 385 16.81 15.51 -30.46
C LEU A 385 17.08 15.68 -28.97
N PRO A 386 17.21 16.93 -28.46
CA PRO A 386 17.47 17.20 -27.06
C PRO A 386 16.39 16.65 -26.14
N SER A 387 16.81 16.12 -24.99
CA SER A 387 15.91 15.75 -23.90
C SER A 387 15.51 16.97 -23.06
N SER A 388 14.41 16.88 -22.33
CA SER A 388 13.96 17.89 -21.35
C SER A 388 14.66 17.76 -19.98
N GLY A 389 15.36 16.66 -19.75
CA GLY A 389 16.00 16.30 -18.51
C GLY A 389 16.36 14.82 -18.49
N ILE A 390 16.25 14.19 -17.33
CA ILE A 390 16.51 12.75 -17.15
C ILE A 390 15.49 11.89 -17.89
N HIS A 391 14.28 12.42 -18.14
CA HIS A 391 13.09 11.68 -18.59
C HIS A 391 12.57 10.75 -17.47
N SER A 392 12.28 9.47 -17.77
CA SER A 392 11.74 8.54 -16.77
C SER A 392 12.66 7.35 -16.44
N ASN A 393 13.92 7.39 -16.87
CA ASN A 393 14.86 6.29 -16.67
C ASN A 393 15.99 6.66 -15.70
N GLY A 394 16.53 5.67 -14.98
CA GLY A 394 17.67 5.86 -14.08
C GLY A 394 17.32 6.42 -12.70
N PHE A 395 16.05 6.62 -12.34
CA PHE A 395 15.65 7.26 -11.08
C PHE A 395 16.05 6.50 -9.82
N SER A 396 16.24 5.19 -9.87
CA SER A 396 16.81 4.44 -8.75
C SER A 396 18.23 4.90 -8.43
N LEU A 397 19.05 5.12 -9.48
CA LEU A 397 20.41 5.65 -9.32
C LEU A 397 20.38 7.13 -8.89
N VAL A 398 19.53 7.96 -9.49
CA VAL A 398 19.31 9.36 -9.08
C VAL A 398 19.00 9.46 -7.58
N ARG A 399 18.03 8.71 -7.09
CA ARG A 399 17.65 8.70 -5.67
C ARG A 399 18.81 8.25 -4.77
N LYS A 400 19.63 7.30 -5.24
CA LYS A 400 20.84 6.91 -4.52
C LYS A 400 21.85 8.05 -4.46
N VAL A 401 22.03 8.81 -5.54
CA VAL A 401 22.91 10.00 -5.56
C VAL A 401 22.41 11.08 -4.61
N LEU A 402 21.09 11.34 -4.56
CA LEU A 402 20.50 12.28 -3.59
C LEU A 402 20.83 11.89 -2.14
N GLN A 403 20.69 10.60 -1.83
CA GLN A 403 21.06 10.07 -0.50
C GLN A 403 22.55 10.27 -0.19
N ILE A 404 23.43 10.02 -1.18
CA ILE A 404 24.86 10.24 -1.07
C ILE A 404 25.18 11.73 -0.87
N ALA A 405 24.53 12.59 -1.68
CA ALA A 405 24.68 14.05 -1.59
C ALA A 405 24.14 14.62 -0.27
N ASN A 406 23.26 13.88 0.39
CA ASN A 406 22.55 14.31 1.58
C ASN A 406 21.72 15.58 1.34
N VAL A 407 21.00 15.59 0.23
CA VAL A 407 20.10 16.68 -0.20
C VAL A 407 18.66 16.19 -0.22
N HIS A 408 17.73 17.14 -0.02
CA HIS A 408 16.29 16.88 0.01
C HIS A 408 15.62 17.38 -1.27
N TYR A 409 14.48 16.83 -1.63
CA TYR A 409 13.72 17.27 -2.82
C TYR A 409 13.28 18.73 -2.78
N SER A 410 13.10 19.30 -1.59
CA SER A 410 12.77 20.71 -1.38
C SER A 410 13.99 21.66 -1.47
N ASP A 411 15.22 21.15 -1.49
CA ASP A 411 16.41 21.97 -1.61
C ASP A 411 16.51 22.54 -3.02
N ILE A 412 17.05 23.74 -3.16
CA ILE A 412 17.37 24.34 -4.47
C ILE A 412 18.35 23.41 -5.19
N ALA A 413 18.03 23.03 -6.42
CA ALA A 413 18.85 22.13 -7.20
C ALA A 413 20.18 22.82 -7.57
N PRO A 414 21.35 22.26 -7.20
CA PRO A 414 22.66 22.86 -7.52
C PRO A 414 22.91 22.97 -9.02
N PHE A 415 22.16 22.21 -9.81
CA PHE A 415 22.23 22.14 -11.27
C PHE A 415 21.11 22.94 -11.96
N SER A 416 20.19 23.55 -11.23
CA SER A 416 19.12 24.36 -11.81
C SER A 416 19.66 25.71 -12.28
N GLU A 417 19.41 26.05 -13.55
CA GLU A 417 19.72 27.36 -14.13
C GLU A 417 18.65 28.40 -13.74
N THR A 418 17.49 27.97 -13.22
CA THR A 418 16.32 28.81 -12.93
C THR A 418 15.94 28.88 -11.46
N GLY A 419 16.70 28.23 -10.58
CA GLY A 419 16.46 28.19 -9.14
C GLY A 419 15.32 27.25 -8.71
N LYS A 420 14.96 26.28 -9.54
CA LYS A 420 14.00 25.22 -9.19
C LYS A 420 14.55 24.34 -8.07
N THR A 421 13.65 23.74 -7.31
CA THR A 421 14.02 22.70 -6.33
C THR A 421 14.44 21.41 -7.05
N ILE A 422 15.13 20.53 -6.32
CA ILE A 422 15.52 19.20 -6.81
C ILE A 422 14.28 18.42 -7.28
N GLY A 423 13.19 18.46 -6.51
CA GLY A 423 11.93 17.80 -6.88
C GLY A 423 11.34 18.32 -8.18
N GLU A 424 11.32 19.64 -8.37
CA GLU A 424 10.80 20.28 -9.59
C GLU A 424 11.64 19.92 -10.82
N GLU A 425 12.96 19.95 -10.71
CA GLU A 425 13.86 19.54 -11.80
C GLU A 425 13.72 18.05 -12.16
N LEU A 426 13.60 17.19 -11.16
CA LEU A 426 13.43 15.75 -11.35
C LEU A 426 12.06 15.35 -11.89
N LEU A 427 11.03 16.15 -11.62
CA LEU A 427 9.66 15.93 -12.11
C LEU A 427 9.41 16.61 -13.46
N GLU A 428 10.43 17.24 -14.08
CA GLU A 428 10.30 17.71 -15.48
C GLU A 428 9.87 16.54 -16.36
N PRO A 429 8.75 16.67 -17.12
CA PRO A 429 8.21 15.55 -17.87
C PRO A 429 9.12 15.11 -19.02
N THR A 430 9.05 13.83 -19.34
CA THR A 430 9.63 13.25 -20.56
C THR A 430 9.09 13.96 -21.79
N LYS A 431 9.96 14.35 -22.68
CA LYS A 431 9.61 15.07 -23.90
C LYS A 431 8.87 14.15 -24.89
N ILE A 432 7.77 14.64 -25.44
CA ILE A 432 6.97 13.96 -26.46
C ILE A 432 7.37 14.52 -27.85
N TYR A 433 7.90 13.68 -28.72
CA TYR A 433 8.42 14.07 -30.03
C TYR A 433 7.40 13.89 -31.18
N VAL A 434 6.21 13.37 -30.91
CA VAL A 434 5.26 12.88 -31.91
C VAL A 434 4.92 13.94 -32.96
N LYS A 435 4.46 15.13 -32.53
CA LYS A 435 3.94 16.15 -33.47
C LYS A 435 4.98 16.66 -34.44
N THR A 436 6.23 16.76 -34.00
CA THR A 436 7.33 17.28 -34.84
C THR A 436 7.98 16.20 -35.69
N VAL A 437 7.98 14.94 -35.19
CA VAL A 437 8.62 13.82 -35.89
C VAL A 437 7.71 13.17 -36.93
N ILE A 438 6.40 13.06 -36.70
CA ILE A 438 5.45 12.44 -37.67
C ILE A 438 5.51 13.04 -39.08
N PRO A 439 5.55 14.38 -39.29
CA PRO A 439 5.70 14.93 -40.62
C PRO A 439 6.99 14.49 -41.31
N VAL A 440 8.08 14.35 -40.55
CA VAL A 440 9.37 13.91 -41.09
C VAL A 440 9.33 12.43 -41.47
N LEU A 441 8.71 11.59 -40.64
CA LEU A 441 8.49 10.17 -40.95
C LEU A 441 7.66 9.99 -42.23
N LYS A 442 6.58 10.74 -42.36
CA LYS A 442 5.71 10.73 -43.57
C LYS A 442 6.42 11.23 -44.85
N SER A 443 7.54 11.92 -44.73
CA SER A 443 8.35 12.37 -45.88
C SER A 443 9.26 11.29 -46.47
N ASN A 444 9.37 10.12 -45.84
CA ASN A 444 10.25 9.00 -46.20
C ASN A 444 11.75 9.37 -46.28
N LEU A 445 12.18 10.40 -45.54
CA LEU A 445 13.58 10.84 -45.49
C LEU A 445 14.35 10.13 -44.33
N ILE A 446 13.63 9.49 -43.40
CA ILE A 446 14.18 8.85 -42.24
C ILE A 446 14.28 7.34 -42.48
N LYS A 447 15.42 6.78 -42.11
CA LYS A 447 15.72 5.34 -42.19
C LYS A 447 15.56 4.61 -40.87
N GLY A 448 15.68 5.32 -39.76
CA GLY A 448 15.51 4.79 -38.41
C GLY A 448 15.25 5.87 -37.39
N PHE A 449 14.51 5.53 -36.31
CA PHE A 449 14.26 6.37 -35.16
C PHE A 449 14.49 5.53 -33.91
N ALA A 450 15.22 6.05 -32.95
CA ALA A 450 15.44 5.41 -31.65
C ALA A 450 15.04 6.37 -30.51
N HIS A 451 14.14 5.92 -29.64
CA HIS A 451 13.85 6.57 -28.36
C HIS A 451 14.90 6.18 -27.35
N ILE A 452 15.51 7.15 -26.67
CA ILE A 452 16.58 6.91 -25.70
C ILE A 452 16.00 6.77 -24.31
N THR A 453 15.91 5.54 -23.85
CA THR A 453 15.31 5.10 -22.58
C THR A 453 16.35 4.38 -21.71
N GLY A 454 15.95 3.43 -20.88
CA GLY A 454 16.85 2.53 -20.18
C GLY A 454 17.80 1.82 -21.16
N GLY A 455 19.09 1.83 -20.85
CA GLY A 455 20.15 1.40 -21.78
C GLY A 455 20.88 2.59 -22.45
N GLY A 456 20.35 3.82 -22.35
CA GLY A 456 20.98 5.05 -22.85
C GLY A 456 21.29 5.00 -24.35
N LEU A 457 22.26 5.80 -24.78
CA LEU A 457 22.67 5.87 -26.18
C LEU A 457 23.27 4.56 -26.70
N VAL A 458 23.99 3.83 -25.83
CA VAL A 458 24.78 2.66 -26.25
C VAL A 458 23.96 1.38 -26.45
N GLU A 459 22.78 1.27 -25.83
CA GLU A 459 21.92 0.07 -25.97
C GLU A 459 20.65 0.32 -26.79
N ASN A 460 20.16 1.58 -26.93
CA ASN A 460 18.96 1.88 -27.71
C ASN A 460 19.26 2.06 -29.21
N ILE A 461 20.33 2.78 -29.57
CA ILE A 461 20.68 3.01 -30.97
C ILE A 461 20.95 1.70 -31.74
N PRO A 462 21.65 0.68 -31.17
CA PRO A 462 21.85 -0.61 -31.84
C PRO A 462 20.60 -1.33 -32.29
N ARG A 463 19.44 -1.08 -31.63
CA ARG A 463 18.18 -1.76 -31.98
C ARG A 463 17.66 -1.44 -33.37
N ILE A 464 18.08 -0.31 -33.93
CA ILE A 464 17.66 0.14 -35.26
C ILE A 464 18.73 -0.05 -36.34
N LEU A 465 19.91 -0.61 -35.97
CA LEU A 465 21.04 -0.75 -36.89
C LEU A 465 21.14 -2.15 -37.48
N PRO A 466 21.50 -2.26 -38.76
CA PRO A 466 21.89 -3.53 -39.36
C PRO A 466 23.22 -4.04 -38.77
N GLN A 467 23.52 -5.32 -39.01
CA GLN A 467 24.65 -6.02 -38.40
C GLN A 467 26.03 -5.47 -38.82
N ASN A 468 26.14 -4.96 -40.00
CA ASN A 468 27.38 -4.59 -40.70
C ASN A 468 27.86 -3.15 -40.50
N VAL A 469 27.16 -2.36 -39.67
CA VAL A 469 27.52 -0.96 -39.41
C VAL A 469 27.68 -0.69 -37.93
N LYS A 470 28.36 0.39 -37.59
CA LYS A 470 28.40 1.00 -36.25
C LYS A 470 28.01 2.48 -36.33
N VAL A 471 27.68 3.06 -35.20
CA VAL A 471 27.48 4.51 -35.06
C VAL A 471 28.69 5.11 -34.32
N THR A 472 29.21 6.20 -34.85
CA THR A 472 30.13 7.07 -34.18
C THR A 472 29.49 8.39 -33.85
N LEU A 473 29.34 8.68 -32.55
CA LEU A 473 28.77 9.91 -31.99
C LEU A 473 29.92 10.83 -31.51
N ASP A 474 29.69 12.14 -31.60
CA ASP A 474 30.61 13.14 -31.01
C ASP A 474 29.87 13.99 -29.98
N ALA A 475 30.16 13.75 -28.69
CA ALA A 475 29.50 14.45 -27.59
C ALA A 475 29.88 15.94 -27.48
N ALA A 476 30.84 16.42 -28.25
CA ALA A 476 31.13 17.85 -28.34
C ALA A 476 30.05 18.62 -29.15
N THR A 477 29.19 17.92 -29.89
CA THR A 477 28.19 18.54 -30.77
C THR A 477 26.84 18.86 -30.05
N TRP A 478 26.59 18.32 -28.88
CA TRP A 478 25.36 18.62 -28.12
C TRP A 478 25.63 19.07 -26.70
N LYS A 479 24.68 19.78 -26.10
CA LYS A 479 24.74 20.24 -24.71
C LYS A 479 24.44 19.07 -23.77
N ILE A 480 25.40 18.69 -22.93
CA ILE A 480 25.13 17.84 -21.77
C ILE A 480 24.48 18.73 -20.70
N LEU A 481 23.28 18.35 -20.24
CA LEU A 481 22.56 19.14 -19.23
C LEU A 481 23.28 19.11 -17.88
N PRO A 482 23.24 20.21 -17.09
CA PRO A 482 23.97 20.33 -15.82
C PRO A 482 23.69 19.21 -14.81
N ILE A 483 22.45 18.67 -14.81
CA ILE A 483 22.06 17.56 -13.96
C ILE A 483 22.93 16.30 -14.18
N PHE A 484 23.34 16.01 -15.43
CA PHE A 484 24.18 14.84 -15.70
C PHE A 484 25.60 15.02 -15.18
N GLY A 485 26.14 16.25 -15.28
CA GLY A 485 27.43 16.58 -14.68
C GLY A 485 27.41 16.47 -13.15
N TRP A 486 26.31 16.93 -12.55
CA TRP A 486 26.12 16.80 -11.10
C TRP A 486 26.01 15.34 -10.66
N LEU A 487 25.18 14.55 -11.35
CA LEU A 487 25.02 13.11 -11.06
C LEU A 487 26.37 12.36 -11.18
N ALA A 488 27.12 12.61 -12.25
CA ALA A 488 28.41 11.98 -12.47
C ALA A 488 29.43 12.36 -11.38
N ALA A 489 29.51 13.66 -11.05
CA ALA A 489 30.47 14.17 -10.06
C ALA A 489 30.14 13.70 -8.64
N VAL A 490 28.88 13.94 -8.18
CA VAL A 490 28.46 13.67 -6.80
C VAL A 490 28.24 12.19 -6.56
N GLY A 491 27.70 11.48 -7.55
CA GLY A 491 27.46 10.04 -7.49
C GLY A 491 28.70 9.18 -7.74
N GLY A 492 29.80 9.79 -8.25
CA GLY A 492 30.98 9.05 -8.68
C GLY A 492 30.68 8.07 -9.82
N ILE A 493 29.78 8.44 -10.74
CA ILE A 493 29.28 7.57 -11.80
C ILE A 493 30.25 7.59 -12.98
N SER A 494 30.71 6.40 -13.40
CA SER A 494 31.66 6.28 -14.53
C SER A 494 31.03 6.68 -15.87
N GLN A 495 31.82 7.07 -16.84
CA GLN A 495 31.43 7.36 -18.20
C GLN A 495 30.56 6.23 -18.82
N LYS A 496 30.98 4.97 -18.62
CA LYS A 496 30.29 3.80 -19.13
C LYS A 496 28.86 3.71 -18.56
N GLU A 497 28.72 3.92 -17.26
CA GLU A 497 27.43 3.85 -16.59
C GLU A 497 26.54 5.05 -16.94
N MET A 498 27.10 6.26 -17.07
CA MET A 498 26.35 7.43 -17.54
C MET A 498 25.70 7.19 -18.91
N LEU A 499 26.49 6.71 -19.88
CA LEU A 499 26.05 6.44 -21.26
C LEU A 499 25.06 5.26 -21.38
N ARG A 500 25.06 4.36 -20.38
CA ARG A 500 24.16 3.19 -20.33
C ARG A 500 22.86 3.47 -19.57
N THR A 501 22.90 4.31 -18.55
CA THR A 501 21.74 4.54 -17.67
C THR A 501 20.92 5.75 -18.12
N PHE A 502 21.58 6.79 -18.63
CA PHE A 502 20.97 8.08 -18.91
C PHE A 502 21.01 8.46 -20.38
N ASN A 503 20.09 9.35 -20.78
CA ASN A 503 20.04 9.92 -22.12
C ASN A 503 21.16 10.96 -22.38
N CYS A 504 21.81 11.47 -21.34
CA CYS A 504 22.91 12.45 -21.37
C CYS A 504 22.63 13.68 -22.25
N GLY A 505 21.36 14.11 -22.33
CA GLY A 505 20.93 15.29 -23.08
C GLY A 505 20.29 14.98 -24.44
N ILE A 506 20.30 13.74 -24.91
CA ILE A 506 19.66 13.31 -26.18
C ILE A 506 18.53 12.32 -25.88
N GLY A 507 17.28 12.74 -26.11
CA GLY A 507 16.11 11.91 -25.82
C GLY A 507 15.63 11.05 -26.99
N ALA A 508 15.97 11.41 -28.21
CA ALA A 508 15.68 10.61 -29.40
C ALA A 508 16.76 10.80 -30.48
N VAL A 509 16.89 9.80 -31.36
CA VAL A 509 17.87 9.78 -32.44
C VAL A 509 17.21 9.39 -33.74
N LEU A 510 17.54 10.11 -34.83
CA LEU A 510 17.09 9.80 -36.19
C LEU A 510 18.29 9.51 -37.09
N ILE A 511 18.09 8.63 -38.07
CA ILE A 511 19.07 8.31 -39.11
C ILE A 511 18.52 8.71 -40.47
N CYS A 512 19.26 9.49 -41.23
CA CYS A 512 18.88 9.87 -42.58
C CYS A 512 20.11 9.82 -43.52
N ALA A 513 19.85 9.84 -44.84
CA ALA A 513 20.94 9.97 -45.82
C ALA A 513 21.55 11.39 -45.75
N GLU A 514 22.85 11.52 -45.99
CA GLU A 514 23.56 12.81 -45.93
C GLU A 514 22.92 13.87 -46.85
N LYS A 515 22.50 13.49 -48.04
CA LYS A 515 21.82 14.37 -49.00
C LYS A 515 20.50 14.96 -48.46
N ASP A 516 19.86 14.30 -47.52
CA ASP A 516 18.55 14.69 -46.98
C ASP A 516 18.69 15.43 -45.63
N LYS A 517 19.88 15.53 -45.09
CA LYS A 517 20.21 16.09 -43.78
C LYS A 517 19.59 17.47 -43.55
N ASP A 518 19.89 18.43 -44.47
CA ASP A 518 19.48 19.82 -44.25
C ASP A 518 17.96 19.98 -44.30
N LYS A 519 17.27 19.18 -45.11
CA LYS A 519 15.81 19.15 -45.18
C LYS A 519 15.21 18.58 -43.89
N VAL A 520 15.80 17.50 -43.36
CA VAL A 520 15.37 16.91 -42.07
C VAL A 520 15.60 17.88 -40.93
N LEU A 521 16.76 18.52 -40.84
CA LEU A 521 17.04 19.54 -39.82
C LEU A 521 16.05 20.70 -39.87
N GLN A 522 15.73 21.19 -41.10
CA GLN A 522 14.73 22.24 -41.26
C GLN A 522 13.34 21.84 -40.82
N MET A 523 12.91 20.60 -41.09
CA MET A 523 11.60 20.08 -40.65
C MET A 523 11.51 19.93 -39.15
N LEU A 524 12.63 19.60 -38.49
CA LEU A 524 12.73 19.40 -37.02
C LEU A 524 13.15 20.67 -36.25
N ARG A 525 13.25 21.83 -36.88
CA ARG A 525 13.83 23.06 -36.29
C ARG A 525 13.25 23.43 -34.93
N GLU A 526 11.99 23.14 -34.67
CA GLU A 526 11.31 23.44 -33.41
C GLU A 526 11.87 22.59 -32.23
N GLU A 527 12.46 21.44 -32.53
CA GLU A 527 13.10 20.55 -31.57
C GLU A 527 14.57 20.90 -31.29
N ASN A 528 15.15 21.89 -32.01
CA ASN A 528 16.57 22.19 -31.97
C ASN A 528 17.46 20.94 -32.26
N PRO A 529 17.25 20.29 -33.42
CA PRO A 529 17.97 19.08 -33.78
C PRO A 529 19.47 19.35 -33.95
N VAL A 530 20.28 18.38 -33.58
CA VAL A 530 21.74 18.48 -33.69
C VAL A 530 22.28 17.27 -34.46
N VAL A 531 23.20 17.48 -35.38
CA VAL A 531 23.97 16.38 -35.96
C VAL A 531 24.97 15.89 -34.93
N ILE A 532 24.73 14.69 -34.44
CA ILE A 532 25.52 14.11 -33.32
C ILE A 532 26.53 13.04 -33.77
N GLY A 533 26.48 12.64 -35.03
CA GLY A 533 27.40 11.64 -35.57
C GLY A 533 27.02 11.10 -36.93
N ASN A 534 27.64 9.98 -37.26
CA ASN A 534 27.46 9.32 -38.55
C ASN A 534 27.50 7.78 -38.40
N ILE A 535 27.03 7.11 -39.47
CA ILE A 535 27.13 5.67 -39.62
C ILE A 535 28.45 5.32 -40.28
N ASP A 536 29.21 4.43 -39.64
CA ASP A 536 30.49 3.92 -40.10
C ASP A 536 30.43 2.43 -40.48
N SER A 537 31.43 1.97 -41.24
CA SER A 537 31.62 0.54 -41.48
C SER A 537 32.04 -0.17 -40.18
N HIS A 538 31.53 -1.37 -39.95
CA HIS A 538 31.80 -2.14 -38.74
C HIS A 538 32.89 -3.20 -38.99
N TYR A 539 34.08 -2.95 -38.51
CA TYR A 539 35.20 -3.88 -38.65
C TYR A 539 35.41 -4.76 -37.41
N ASN A 540 34.74 -4.47 -36.28
CA ASN A 540 34.92 -5.23 -35.04
C ASN A 540 33.56 -5.52 -34.39
N LYS A 541 33.27 -6.79 -34.15
CA LYS A 541 31.96 -7.28 -33.65
C LYS A 541 31.58 -6.79 -32.23
N GLN A 542 32.46 -6.09 -31.52
CA GLN A 542 32.26 -5.80 -30.09
C GLN A 542 31.64 -4.45 -29.75
N LEU A 543 31.71 -3.44 -30.61
CA LEU A 543 31.23 -2.10 -30.29
C LEU A 543 30.32 -1.53 -31.41
N LYS A 544 29.01 -1.51 -31.15
CA LYS A 544 28.01 -0.97 -32.10
C LYS A 544 27.88 0.54 -32.04
N VAL A 545 28.15 1.16 -30.87
CA VAL A 545 28.10 2.62 -30.65
C VAL A 545 29.41 3.07 -30.02
N GLU A 546 30.08 4.00 -30.65
CA GLU A 546 31.25 4.70 -30.13
C GLU A 546 30.89 6.15 -29.84
N VAL A 547 31.12 6.64 -28.62
CA VAL A 547 30.87 8.05 -28.26
C VAL A 547 32.18 8.75 -28.00
N LYS A 548 32.60 9.58 -28.96
CA LYS A 548 33.84 10.39 -28.86
C LYS A 548 33.56 11.63 -28.01
N ASN A 549 34.63 12.17 -27.43
CA ASN A 549 34.64 13.41 -26.65
C ASN A 549 33.70 13.48 -25.45
N PHE A 550 33.03 12.38 -25.08
CA PHE A 550 32.08 12.39 -23.96
C PHE A 550 32.74 12.78 -22.63
N GLU A 551 33.89 12.22 -22.34
CA GLU A 551 34.66 12.54 -21.13
C GLU A 551 34.96 14.04 -21.03
N LYS A 552 35.42 14.66 -22.11
CA LYS A 552 35.71 16.10 -22.14
C LYS A 552 34.45 16.94 -21.98
N SER A 553 33.36 16.55 -22.63
CA SER A 553 32.09 17.30 -22.60
C SER A 553 31.41 17.23 -21.24
N ILE A 554 31.37 16.05 -20.60
CA ILE A 554 30.77 15.92 -19.27
C ILE A 554 31.64 16.53 -18.17
N GLU A 555 32.99 16.48 -18.34
CA GLU A 555 33.92 17.08 -17.38
C GLU A 555 33.73 18.60 -17.25
N VAL A 556 33.33 19.29 -18.32
CA VAL A 556 33.00 20.72 -18.26
C VAL A 556 31.88 20.99 -17.25
N GLU A 557 30.85 20.16 -17.26
CA GLU A 557 29.75 20.27 -16.30
C GLU A 557 30.18 19.77 -14.89
N MET A 558 30.90 18.67 -14.81
CA MET A 558 31.38 18.11 -13.53
C MET A 558 32.26 19.09 -12.73
N ARG A 559 33.12 19.84 -13.41
CA ARG A 559 34.03 20.80 -12.76
C ARG A 559 33.32 21.86 -11.93
N LYS A 560 32.07 22.18 -12.23
CA LYS A 560 31.26 23.12 -11.44
C LYS A 560 31.02 22.60 -10.01
N TYR A 561 31.00 21.27 -9.82
CA TYR A 561 30.63 20.60 -8.57
C TYR A 561 31.83 20.03 -7.80
N VAL A 562 32.96 19.81 -8.46
CA VAL A 562 34.19 19.27 -7.83
C VAL A 562 34.64 20.08 -6.62
N PRO A 563 34.63 21.45 -6.60
CA PRO A 563 35.03 22.21 -5.42
C PRO A 563 34.19 21.89 -4.18
N HIS A 564 32.88 21.66 -4.37
CA HIS A 564 31.99 21.28 -3.30
C HIS A 564 32.30 19.87 -2.75
N ILE A 565 32.61 18.92 -3.65
CA ILE A 565 33.04 17.55 -3.28
C ILE A 565 34.33 17.59 -2.50
N VAL A 566 35.33 18.34 -3.00
CA VAL A 566 36.64 18.49 -2.33
C VAL A 566 36.48 19.12 -0.96
N SER A 567 35.64 20.17 -0.83
CA SER A 567 35.34 20.80 0.45
C SER A 567 34.70 19.82 1.43
N LYS A 568 33.77 19.00 0.95
CA LYS A 568 33.06 18.00 1.77
C LYS A 568 34.01 16.88 2.22
N LEU A 569 34.92 16.43 1.34
CA LEU A 569 35.95 15.43 1.68
C LEU A 569 37.05 16.00 2.58
N ALA A 570 37.35 17.31 2.49
CA ALA A 570 38.31 18.01 3.35
C ALA A 570 37.73 18.28 4.75
N THR A 571 36.44 18.13 4.98
CA THR A 571 35.84 18.23 6.31
C THR A 571 36.36 17.05 7.15
N PRO A 572 37.04 17.30 8.29
CA PRO A 572 37.55 16.23 9.13
C PRO A 572 36.44 15.31 9.55
N LEU A 573 36.64 13.99 9.42
CA LEU A 573 35.72 13.02 9.92
C LEU A 573 35.58 13.09 11.45
N LYS A 574 34.39 13.00 11.98
CA LYS A 574 34.17 12.93 13.42
C LYS A 574 34.78 11.64 13.98
N ARG A 575 35.60 11.75 15.00
CA ARG A 575 36.28 10.61 15.61
C ARG A 575 35.39 9.92 16.61
N VAL A 576 35.08 8.64 16.36
CA VAL A 576 34.09 7.86 17.11
C VAL A 576 34.80 6.84 18.01
N GLY A 577 34.39 6.82 19.27
CA GLY A 577 34.69 5.73 20.21
C GLY A 577 33.47 4.82 20.35
N VAL A 578 33.66 3.51 20.29
CA VAL A 578 32.55 2.56 20.46
C VAL A 578 32.78 1.73 21.73
N LEU A 579 31.81 1.72 22.63
CA LEU A 579 31.83 0.92 23.86
C LEU A 579 30.99 -0.35 23.68
N ILE A 580 31.57 -1.51 24.02
CA ILE A 580 30.95 -2.83 23.85
C ILE A 580 31.11 -3.71 25.09
N SER A 581 30.25 -4.77 25.21
CA SER A 581 30.37 -5.79 26.26
C SER A 581 30.31 -7.23 25.75
N GLY A 582 30.12 -7.45 24.43
CA GLY A 582 29.82 -8.81 23.91
C GLY A 582 30.11 -9.04 22.45
N SER A 583 29.13 -9.62 21.72
CA SER A 583 29.25 -10.08 20.32
C SER A 583 29.62 -9.00 19.31
N GLY A 584 29.24 -7.74 19.57
CA GLY A 584 29.58 -6.60 18.72
C GLY A 584 28.87 -6.56 17.36
N THR A 585 27.64 -7.06 17.25
CA THR A 585 26.89 -7.01 15.98
C THR A 585 26.53 -5.58 15.59
N ASN A 586 26.14 -4.74 16.56
CA ASN A 586 25.92 -3.30 16.34
C ASN A 586 27.24 -2.57 16.00
N LEU A 587 28.36 -2.95 16.64
CA LEU A 587 29.68 -2.45 16.24
C LEU A 587 29.98 -2.81 14.79
N GLN A 588 29.66 -4.04 14.32
CA GLN A 588 29.89 -4.43 12.94
C GLN A 588 29.08 -3.59 11.95
N SER A 589 27.83 -3.26 12.29
CA SER A 589 27.00 -2.39 11.44
C SER A 589 27.60 -0.97 11.32
N LEU A 590 28.13 -0.43 12.42
CA LEU A 590 28.82 0.86 12.43
C LEU A 590 30.13 0.80 11.63
N ILE A 591 30.93 -0.26 11.77
CA ILE A 591 32.15 -0.48 10.99
C ILE A 591 31.84 -0.51 9.50
N ASN A 592 30.88 -1.35 9.09
CA ASN A 592 30.47 -1.47 7.68
C ASN A 592 30.03 -0.11 7.12
N ALA A 593 29.25 0.65 7.89
CA ALA A 593 28.76 1.93 7.45
C ALA A 593 29.86 3.01 7.36
N THR A 594 30.77 3.08 8.34
CA THR A 594 31.86 4.10 8.36
C THR A 594 32.96 3.80 7.35
N GLN A 595 33.19 2.53 7.00
CA GLN A 595 34.17 2.12 6.00
C GLN A 595 33.60 2.09 4.56
N ASP A 596 32.27 2.13 4.39
CA ASP A 596 31.65 2.24 3.06
C ASP A 596 31.60 3.71 2.62
N PRO A 597 32.45 4.13 1.65
CA PRO A 597 32.48 5.51 1.20
C PRO A 597 31.18 5.98 0.58
N THR A 598 30.31 5.05 0.15
CA THR A 598 29.01 5.38 -0.46
C THR A 598 27.94 5.79 0.57
N GLN A 599 28.15 5.51 1.85
CA GLN A 599 27.21 5.87 2.92
C GLN A 599 27.43 7.28 3.48
N HIS A 600 28.61 7.85 3.28
CA HIS A 600 28.97 9.20 3.74
C HIS A 600 28.54 9.48 5.19
N ILE A 601 29.00 8.63 6.11
CA ILE A 601 28.64 8.76 7.54
C ILE A 601 29.21 10.04 8.16
N GLY A 602 30.31 10.57 7.62
CA GLY A 602 30.96 11.75 8.17
C GLY A 602 31.75 11.47 9.45
N ALA A 603 32.04 10.21 9.75
CA ALA A 603 32.71 9.76 10.96
C ALA A 603 33.64 8.57 10.68
N GLU A 604 34.67 8.41 11.49
CA GLU A 604 35.57 7.26 11.53
C GLU A 604 35.61 6.66 12.94
N ILE A 605 35.58 5.35 13.04
CA ILE A 605 35.77 4.67 14.34
C ILE A 605 37.24 4.57 14.63
N VAL A 606 37.73 5.28 15.65
CA VAL A 606 39.12 5.35 16.01
C VAL A 606 39.51 4.49 17.20
N LEU A 607 38.52 4.10 18.02
CA LEU A 607 38.74 3.33 19.24
C LEU A 607 37.51 2.46 19.57
N VAL A 608 37.76 1.21 19.95
CA VAL A 608 36.78 0.33 20.55
C VAL A 608 37.21 -0.05 21.95
N ILE A 609 36.38 0.23 22.95
CA ILE A 609 36.61 -0.16 24.36
C ILE A 609 35.66 -1.28 24.75
N SER A 610 36.19 -2.33 25.34
CA SER A 610 35.38 -3.38 25.95
C SER A 610 35.64 -3.48 27.45
N ASN A 611 34.56 -3.65 28.22
CA ASN A 611 34.67 -3.94 29.66
C ASN A 611 34.88 -5.44 29.99
N LYS A 612 35.02 -6.27 28.95
CA LYS A 612 35.30 -7.70 29.03
C LYS A 612 36.38 -8.10 28.05
N PRO A 613 37.34 -8.93 28.47
CA PRO A 613 38.38 -9.45 27.57
C PRO A 613 37.77 -10.51 26.61
N ASN A 614 38.47 -10.78 25.52
CA ASN A 614 38.21 -11.89 24.59
C ASN A 614 36.82 -11.95 23.96
N VAL A 615 36.06 -10.86 23.93
CA VAL A 615 34.75 -10.81 23.28
C VAL A 615 34.89 -10.70 21.76
N GLU A 616 33.90 -11.27 21.02
CA GLU A 616 33.92 -11.27 19.55
C GLU A 616 33.93 -9.86 18.96
N GLY A 617 33.32 -8.88 19.64
CA GLY A 617 33.36 -7.47 19.20
C GLY A 617 34.76 -6.90 19.08
N LEU A 618 35.74 -7.27 19.96
CA LEU A 618 37.12 -6.87 19.84
C LEU A 618 37.76 -7.43 18.58
N LYS A 619 37.54 -8.72 18.29
CA LYS A 619 38.05 -9.36 17.06
C LYS A 619 37.49 -8.72 15.79
N ARG A 620 36.23 -8.23 15.80
CA ARG A 620 35.64 -7.49 14.70
C ARG A 620 36.38 -6.16 14.44
N ALA A 621 36.67 -5.41 15.51
CA ALA A 621 37.42 -4.17 15.42
C ALA A 621 38.86 -4.38 14.92
N GLU A 622 39.54 -5.41 15.44
CA GLU A 622 40.91 -5.78 15.01
C GLU A 622 40.94 -6.16 13.52
N ARG A 623 40.00 -6.97 13.04
CA ARG A 623 39.87 -7.30 11.59
C ARG A 623 39.64 -6.06 10.72
N ALA A 624 38.99 -5.04 11.26
CA ALA A 624 38.75 -3.77 10.60
C ALA A 624 39.88 -2.76 10.74
N GLY A 625 41.00 -3.12 11.40
CA GLY A 625 42.18 -2.24 11.64
C GLY A 625 41.93 -1.15 12.69
N ILE A 626 40.93 -1.32 13.56
CA ILE A 626 40.57 -0.33 14.58
C ILE A 626 41.24 -0.66 15.90
N LYS A 627 41.84 0.37 16.56
CA LYS A 627 42.46 0.22 17.90
C LYS A 627 41.44 -0.29 18.91
N THR A 628 41.84 -1.31 19.67
CA THR A 628 41.00 -1.88 20.75
C THR A 628 41.69 -1.69 22.13
N VAL A 629 40.88 -1.47 23.15
CA VAL A 629 41.32 -1.39 24.54
C VAL A 629 40.36 -2.19 25.42
N VAL A 630 40.92 -2.96 26.36
CA VAL A 630 40.13 -3.66 27.37
C VAL A 630 40.30 -2.98 28.71
N ILE A 631 39.20 -2.53 29.30
CA ILE A 631 39.17 -1.91 30.64
C ILE A 631 38.20 -2.71 31.45
N GLN A 632 38.69 -3.59 32.30
CA GLN A 632 37.84 -4.49 33.08
C GLN A 632 37.28 -3.76 34.31
N HIS A 633 35.97 -3.62 34.36
CA HIS A 633 35.27 -2.91 35.44
C HIS A 633 35.51 -3.52 36.84
N SER A 634 35.87 -4.82 36.92
CA SER A 634 36.19 -5.53 38.17
C SER A 634 37.52 -5.07 38.78
N GLU A 635 38.36 -4.39 38.04
CA GLU A 635 39.69 -3.88 38.51
C GLU A 635 39.57 -2.52 39.20
N TYR A 636 38.37 -1.91 39.21
CA TYR A 636 38.16 -0.56 39.75
C TYR A 636 37.23 -0.60 40.98
N LYS A 637 37.59 0.21 41.99
CA LYS A 637 36.87 0.26 43.30
C LYS A 637 35.53 1.01 43.19
N SER A 638 35.34 1.85 42.19
CA SER A 638 34.09 2.61 41.98
C SER A 638 33.79 2.76 40.49
N ARG A 639 32.51 3.09 40.18
CA ARG A 639 32.04 3.38 38.81
C ARG A 639 32.81 4.59 38.27
N GLU A 640 32.98 5.61 39.06
CA GLU A 640 33.67 6.87 38.65
C GLU A 640 35.14 6.61 38.29
N ALA A 641 35.83 5.72 39.02
CA ALA A 641 37.22 5.35 38.69
C ALA A 641 37.31 4.57 37.38
N PHE A 642 36.38 3.64 37.15
CA PHE A 642 36.25 2.90 35.90
C PHE A 642 35.96 3.84 34.68
N ASP A 643 34.98 4.74 34.83
CA ASP A 643 34.59 5.71 33.80
C ASP A 643 35.71 6.72 33.53
N SER A 644 36.48 7.09 34.55
CA SER A 644 37.69 7.95 34.42
C SER A 644 38.74 7.27 33.56
N ALA A 645 38.98 5.97 33.75
CA ALA A 645 39.93 5.21 32.93
C ALA A 645 39.49 5.17 31.44
N MET A 646 38.20 4.97 31.17
CA MET A 646 37.64 5.06 29.80
C MET A 646 37.85 6.46 29.22
N ASN A 647 37.59 7.52 30.00
CA ASN A 647 37.78 8.89 29.56
C ASN A 647 39.24 9.19 29.14
N VAL A 648 40.25 8.63 29.84
CA VAL A 648 41.67 8.77 29.47
C VAL A 648 41.90 8.23 28.06
N GLU A 649 41.47 7.02 27.77
CA GLU A 649 41.64 6.40 26.46
C GLU A 649 40.86 7.11 25.35
N LEU A 650 39.62 7.51 25.63
CA LEU A 650 38.77 8.26 24.68
C LEU A 650 39.40 9.61 24.32
N ASN A 651 39.89 10.35 25.31
CA ASN A 651 40.54 11.63 25.06
C ASN A 651 41.88 11.44 24.33
N ALA A 652 42.68 10.44 24.71
CA ALA A 652 43.96 10.14 24.02
C ALA A 652 43.76 9.75 22.55
N ALA A 653 42.63 9.12 22.24
CA ALA A 653 42.24 8.82 20.87
C ALA A 653 41.54 10.00 20.17
N GLY A 654 41.35 11.15 20.80
CA GLY A 654 40.67 12.33 20.24
C GLY A 654 39.21 12.06 19.86
N VAL A 655 38.51 11.23 20.62
CA VAL A 655 37.13 10.89 20.36
C VAL A 655 36.22 12.11 20.54
N GLU A 656 35.31 12.32 19.61
CA GLU A 656 34.29 13.39 19.62
C GLU A 656 32.89 12.88 19.81
N ILE A 657 32.60 11.63 19.42
CA ILE A 657 31.27 10.97 19.56
C ILE A 657 31.51 9.59 20.17
N ILE A 658 30.64 9.20 21.10
CA ILE A 658 30.63 7.85 21.70
C ILE A 658 29.35 7.12 21.32
N CYS A 659 29.50 5.88 20.83
CA CYS A 659 28.41 4.96 20.56
C CYS A 659 28.41 3.81 21.56
N LEU A 660 27.31 3.61 22.28
CA LEU A 660 27.11 2.44 23.13
C LEU A 660 26.49 1.30 22.30
N ALA A 661 27.32 0.36 21.86
CA ALA A 661 26.91 -0.74 20.99
C ALA A 661 26.79 -2.05 21.76
N GLY A 662 25.77 -2.17 22.60
CA GLY A 662 25.60 -3.29 23.51
C GLY A 662 26.55 -3.22 24.70
N PHE A 663 26.76 -2.03 25.24
CA PHE A 663 27.55 -1.80 26.45
C PHE A 663 26.67 -1.97 27.71
N MET A 664 26.90 -3.06 28.44
CA MET A 664 26.03 -3.51 29.55
C MET A 664 26.47 -2.96 30.92
N ARG A 665 26.81 -1.66 30.96
CA ARG A 665 27.18 -0.99 32.23
C ARG A 665 26.50 0.38 32.34
N ILE A 666 26.04 0.72 33.52
CA ILE A 666 25.51 2.05 33.83
C ILE A 666 26.71 3.00 34.03
N LEU A 667 26.73 4.08 33.27
CA LEU A 667 27.74 5.12 33.36
C LEU A 667 27.46 6.09 34.52
N SER A 668 28.49 6.71 35.05
CA SER A 668 28.34 7.72 36.11
C SER A 668 27.78 9.04 35.54
N ALA A 669 27.11 9.81 36.37
CA ALA A 669 26.60 11.12 36.03
C ALA A 669 27.71 12.05 35.49
N GLN A 670 28.92 11.95 36.11
CA GLN A 670 30.07 12.73 35.65
C GLN A 670 30.48 12.38 34.22
N PHE A 671 30.49 11.10 33.85
CA PHE A 671 30.80 10.66 32.47
C PHE A 671 29.73 11.13 31.48
N VAL A 672 28.45 10.90 31.79
CA VAL A 672 27.31 11.27 30.94
C VAL A 672 27.29 12.79 30.68
N ASN A 673 27.45 13.60 31.73
CA ASN A 673 27.44 15.06 31.61
C ASN A 673 28.63 15.59 30.79
N ARG A 674 29.82 14.93 30.90
CA ARG A 674 30.99 15.27 30.09
C ARG A 674 30.76 15.09 28.59
N TRP A 675 30.02 14.03 28.22
CA TRP A 675 29.75 13.68 26.83
C TRP A 675 28.32 14.04 26.38
N LYS A 676 27.69 14.97 27.09
CA LYS A 676 26.34 15.42 26.76
C LYS A 676 26.26 15.94 25.34
N GLY A 677 25.31 15.42 24.54
CA GLY A 677 25.14 15.74 23.12
C GLY A 677 26.12 15.03 22.18
N ALA A 678 27.00 14.17 22.71
CA ALA A 678 27.97 13.39 21.94
C ALA A 678 27.97 11.89 22.31
N LEU A 679 27.13 11.47 23.22
CA LEU A 679 26.99 10.09 23.68
C LEU A 679 25.63 9.55 23.27
N ILE A 680 25.60 8.51 22.44
CA ILE A 680 24.38 7.90 21.92
C ILE A 680 24.33 6.40 22.23
N ASN A 681 23.12 5.90 22.46
CA ASN A 681 22.85 4.49 22.75
C ASN A 681 21.78 3.92 21.82
N VAL A 682 21.89 2.64 21.49
CA VAL A 682 20.80 1.90 20.86
C VAL A 682 20.10 1.01 21.90
N HIS A 683 18.79 1.22 22.07
CA HIS A 683 17.94 0.48 22.99
C HIS A 683 16.96 -0.41 22.23
N PRO A 684 16.79 -1.70 22.62
CA PRO A 684 16.02 -2.68 21.86
C PRO A 684 14.51 -2.63 22.11
N SER A 685 13.93 -1.43 22.20
CA SER A 685 12.49 -1.19 22.25
C SER A 685 12.14 0.19 21.67
N LEU A 686 10.86 0.43 21.45
CA LEU A 686 10.33 1.76 21.10
C LEU A 686 10.15 2.60 22.38
N LEU A 687 11.19 3.36 22.75
CA LEU A 687 11.10 4.26 23.90
C LEU A 687 9.96 5.30 23.70
N PRO A 688 9.27 5.71 24.79
CA PRO A 688 9.59 5.51 26.18
C PRO A 688 9.11 4.17 26.78
N SER A 689 8.61 3.24 25.97
CA SER A 689 8.13 1.94 26.43
C SER A 689 9.27 0.94 26.62
N PHE A 690 9.12 0.03 27.61
CA PHE A 690 10.02 -1.10 27.85
C PHE A 690 11.49 -0.69 28.04
N LYS A 691 11.75 0.24 28.97
CA LYS A 691 13.10 0.66 29.39
C LYS A 691 13.85 -0.47 30.10
N GLY A 692 15.17 -0.44 30.07
CA GLY A 692 16.03 -1.35 30.86
C GLY A 692 16.45 -2.62 30.12
N ALA A 693 17.07 -3.56 30.84
CA ALA A 693 17.83 -4.66 30.27
C ALA A 693 17.01 -5.84 29.74
N GLN A 694 15.71 -5.93 30.03
CA GLN A 694 14.86 -7.07 29.66
C GLN A 694 13.78 -6.71 28.60
N ALA A 695 14.00 -5.67 27.79
CA ALA A 695 13.03 -5.11 26.88
C ALA A 695 12.29 -6.16 26.03
N HIS A 696 12.97 -7.13 25.42
CA HIS A 696 12.32 -8.16 24.59
C HIS A 696 11.37 -9.05 25.39
N LYS A 697 11.76 -9.40 26.62
CA LYS A 697 10.93 -10.21 27.51
C LYS A 697 9.70 -9.45 27.97
N ASP A 698 9.88 -8.17 28.30
CA ASP A 698 8.80 -7.29 28.75
C ASP A 698 7.80 -7.01 27.60
N VAL A 699 8.29 -6.84 26.38
CA VAL A 699 7.48 -6.72 25.15
C VAL A 699 6.58 -7.94 24.96
N LEU A 700 7.15 -9.15 25.04
CA LEU A 700 6.38 -10.39 24.89
C LEU A 700 5.38 -10.59 26.05
N ALA A 701 5.79 -10.29 27.28
CA ALA A 701 4.92 -10.37 28.45
C ALA A 701 3.74 -9.39 28.38
N ALA A 702 3.97 -8.18 27.86
CA ALA A 702 2.93 -7.17 27.66
C ALA A 702 1.96 -7.50 26.50
N GLY A 703 2.28 -8.46 25.64
CA GLY A 703 1.43 -8.90 24.53
C GLY A 703 1.21 -7.84 23.45
N VAL A 704 2.10 -6.85 23.31
CA VAL A 704 2.02 -5.82 22.28
C VAL A 704 2.30 -6.43 20.91
N ARG A 705 1.80 -5.79 19.84
CA ARG A 705 1.94 -6.27 18.45
C ARG A 705 3.05 -5.59 17.69
N VAL A 706 3.61 -4.52 18.23
CA VAL A 706 4.71 -3.76 17.63
C VAL A 706 5.77 -3.52 18.67
N SER A 707 7.03 -3.75 18.31
CA SER A 707 8.24 -3.39 19.05
C SER A 707 9.21 -2.71 18.10
N GLY A 708 10.50 -2.64 18.44
CA GLY A 708 11.50 -2.03 17.58
C GLY A 708 12.76 -1.69 18.34
N CYS A 709 13.50 -0.73 17.80
CA CYS A 709 14.66 -0.16 18.48
C CYS A 709 14.60 1.38 18.49
N THR A 710 15.32 1.97 19.42
CA THR A 710 15.45 3.41 19.58
C THR A 710 16.92 3.78 19.71
N VAL A 711 17.40 4.72 18.89
CA VAL A 711 18.69 5.37 19.11
C VAL A 711 18.44 6.73 19.75
N HIS A 712 19.05 6.99 20.87
CA HIS A 712 18.83 8.20 21.66
C HIS A 712 20.11 8.73 22.28
N PHE A 713 20.12 9.99 22.66
CA PHE A 713 21.16 10.54 23.51
C PHE A 713 21.09 9.90 24.89
N VAL A 714 22.27 9.67 25.50
CA VAL A 714 22.34 9.13 26.86
C VAL A 714 22.22 10.27 27.86
N GLU A 715 21.32 10.12 28.80
CA GLU A 715 21.14 11.00 29.99
C GLU A 715 21.40 10.22 31.26
N VAL A 716 21.47 10.90 32.41
CA VAL A 716 21.75 10.29 33.70
C VAL A 716 20.66 9.29 34.13
N ASP A 717 19.41 9.61 33.80
CA ASP A 717 18.31 8.69 33.94
C ASP A 717 18.31 7.67 32.81
N ILE A 718 18.15 6.40 33.15
CA ILE A 718 18.24 5.30 32.18
C ILE A 718 17.14 5.42 31.12
N ASP A 719 17.56 5.34 29.86
CA ASP A 719 16.70 5.35 28.67
C ASP A 719 15.69 6.51 28.62
N SER A 720 16.12 7.71 29.05
CA SER A 720 15.28 8.92 29.12
C SER A 720 15.69 10.03 28.15
N GLY A 721 16.82 9.91 27.47
CA GLY A 721 17.38 10.94 26.60
C GLY A 721 16.60 11.14 25.30
N ALA A 722 16.85 12.27 24.64
CA ALA A 722 16.17 12.65 23.40
C ALA A 722 16.38 11.62 22.28
N ILE A 723 15.30 11.25 21.63
CA ILE A 723 15.24 10.19 20.59
C ILE A 723 15.74 10.77 19.27
N ILE A 724 16.73 10.08 18.68
CA ILE A 724 17.33 10.44 17.37
C ILE A 724 16.63 9.66 16.25
N GLU A 725 16.48 8.33 16.43
CA GLU A 725 15.99 7.42 15.40
C GLU A 725 15.18 6.30 16.05
N GLN A 726 14.09 5.90 15.42
CA GLN A 726 13.32 4.72 15.82
C GLN A 726 12.99 3.89 14.60
N GLU A 727 13.03 2.57 14.77
CA GLU A 727 12.60 1.63 13.73
C GLU A 727 11.72 0.56 14.36
N SER A 728 10.51 0.40 13.83
CA SER A 728 9.52 -0.56 14.33
C SER A 728 9.66 -1.92 13.67
N VAL A 729 9.33 -2.97 14.44
CA VAL A 729 9.21 -4.35 13.96
C VAL A 729 7.93 -4.99 14.48
N PRO A 730 7.29 -5.90 13.72
CA PRO A 730 6.11 -6.63 14.21
C PRO A 730 6.50 -7.63 15.30
N VAL A 731 5.60 -7.83 16.27
CA VAL A 731 5.65 -8.92 17.25
C VAL A 731 4.62 -9.97 16.84
N LEU A 732 5.09 -11.16 16.44
CA LEU A 732 4.25 -12.24 15.94
C LEU A 732 3.74 -13.14 17.06
N PRO A 733 2.58 -13.83 16.90
CA PRO A 733 1.96 -14.62 17.96
C PRO A 733 2.85 -15.72 18.55
N ASN A 734 3.79 -16.25 17.77
CA ASN A 734 4.66 -17.37 18.16
C ASN A 734 6.12 -16.93 18.38
N ASP A 735 6.37 -15.62 18.57
CA ASP A 735 7.72 -15.14 18.84
C ASP A 735 8.22 -15.63 20.18
N THR A 736 9.43 -16.17 20.18
CA THR A 736 10.23 -16.34 21.38
C THR A 736 11.10 -15.09 21.60
N VAL A 737 11.70 -14.97 22.78
CA VAL A 737 12.63 -13.87 23.07
C VAL A 737 13.73 -13.79 22.02
N ASP A 738 14.30 -14.94 21.62
CA ASP A 738 15.40 -15.01 20.66
C ASP A 738 14.96 -14.59 19.26
N ILE A 739 13.78 -15.01 18.80
CA ILE A 739 13.23 -14.65 17.48
C ILE A 739 12.98 -13.13 17.39
N LEU A 740 12.33 -12.57 18.42
CA LEU A 740 12.08 -11.13 18.48
C LEU A 740 13.40 -10.36 18.55
N GLN A 741 14.37 -10.82 19.34
CA GLN A 741 15.69 -10.21 19.46
C GLN A 741 16.43 -10.14 18.13
N GLU A 742 16.44 -11.22 17.33
CA GLU A 742 17.09 -11.20 16.00
C GLU A 742 16.40 -10.23 15.04
N ARG A 743 15.06 -10.14 15.10
CA ARG A 743 14.31 -9.18 14.28
C ARG A 743 14.61 -7.73 14.70
N VAL A 744 14.69 -7.44 15.98
CA VAL A 744 15.03 -6.11 16.49
C VAL A 744 16.49 -5.76 16.18
N LYS A 745 17.43 -6.68 16.30
CA LYS A 745 18.84 -6.47 15.90
C LYS A 745 18.97 -6.04 14.43
N THR A 746 18.16 -6.63 13.54
CA THR A 746 18.16 -6.24 12.14
C THR A 746 17.75 -4.77 11.95
N ALA A 747 16.79 -4.29 12.75
CA ALA A 747 16.41 -2.88 12.78
C ALA A 747 17.49 -2.00 13.40
N GLU A 748 18.12 -2.43 14.50
CA GLU A 748 19.24 -1.71 15.12
C GLU A 748 20.41 -1.49 14.14
N HIS A 749 20.74 -2.50 13.33
CA HIS A 749 21.81 -2.43 12.34
C HIS A 749 21.55 -1.39 11.23
N ARG A 750 20.29 -0.96 11.04
CA ARG A 750 19.92 0.12 10.12
C ARG A 750 19.80 1.47 10.82
N ALA A 751 19.15 1.49 11.99
CA ALA A 751 18.87 2.72 12.72
C ALA A 751 20.14 3.35 13.30
N PHE A 752 21.07 2.55 13.84
CA PHE A 752 22.27 3.07 14.52
C PHE A 752 23.22 3.80 13.58
N PRO A 753 23.59 3.26 12.39
CA PRO A 753 24.40 4.03 11.43
C PRO A 753 23.71 5.31 10.94
N ARG A 754 22.37 5.31 10.77
CA ARG A 754 21.63 6.53 10.38
C ARG A 754 21.72 7.62 11.45
N ALA A 755 21.51 7.24 12.71
CA ALA A 755 21.63 8.16 13.83
C ALA A 755 23.05 8.74 13.96
N LEU A 756 24.08 7.90 13.82
CA LEU A 756 25.47 8.35 13.80
C LEU A 756 25.72 9.33 12.65
N LYS A 757 25.21 9.06 11.45
CA LYS A 757 25.31 9.96 10.29
C LYS A 757 24.72 11.33 10.59
N HIS A 758 23.50 11.38 11.13
CA HIS A 758 22.83 12.65 11.46
C HIS A 758 23.64 13.49 12.46
N LEU A 759 24.18 12.83 13.48
CA LEU A 759 24.99 13.50 14.49
C LEU A 759 26.36 13.97 13.93
N ALA A 760 27.06 13.09 13.22
CA ALA A 760 28.41 13.37 12.69
C ALA A 760 28.41 14.44 11.59
N THR A 761 27.36 14.48 10.77
CA THR A 761 27.20 15.50 9.71
C THR A 761 26.61 16.82 10.21
N GLY A 762 26.28 16.93 11.51
CA GLY A 762 25.71 18.13 12.11
C GLY A 762 24.25 18.41 11.72
N ARG A 763 23.54 17.43 11.15
CA ARG A 763 22.10 17.53 10.83
C ARG A 763 21.21 17.66 12.05
N LEU A 764 21.70 17.21 13.19
CA LEU A 764 21.00 17.37 14.45
C LEU A 764 21.95 17.87 15.54
N GLN A 765 21.38 18.61 16.49
CA GLN A 765 22.09 19.11 17.65
C GLN A 765 21.19 19.03 18.88
N LEU A 766 21.70 18.49 19.98
CA LEU A 766 21.00 18.52 21.25
C LEU A 766 21.06 19.93 21.84
N GLN A 767 19.91 20.54 22.11
CA GLN A 767 19.80 21.86 22.71
C GLN A 767 19.91 21.79 24.24
N GLN A 768 20.11 22.93 24.90
CA GLN A 768 20.21 23.00 26.37
C GLN A 768 18.93 22.57 27.08
N ASP A 769 17.79 22.73 26.45
CA ASP A 769 16.47 22.26 26.96
C ASP A 769 16.24 20.75 26.80
N GLY A 770 17.22 20.00 26.29
CA GLY A 770 17.14 18.56 26.07
C GLY A 770 16.42 18.14 24.80
N LYS A 771 15.99 19.08 23.94
CA LYS A 771 15.35 18.79 22.66
C LYS A 771 16.37 18.71 21.52
N ILE A 772 16.03 17.99 20.48
CA ILE A 772 16.81 17.92 19.26
C ILE A 772 16.38 19.03 18.31
N GLN A 773 17.33 19.84 17.90
CA GLN A 773 17.15 20.74 16.75
C GLN A 773 17.67 20.03 15.50
N TRP A 774 16.79 19.87 14.53
CA TRP A 774 17.13 19.39 13.20
C TRP A 774 17.53 20.55 12.29
N LYS A 775 18.63 20.40 11.58
CA LYS A 775 19.07 21.29 10.51
C LYS A 775 18.79 20.58 9.19
N TYR A 776 17.73 20.98 8.52
CA TYR A 776 17.33 20.47 7.22
C TYR A 776 18.11 21.15 6.09
#